data_80391fe4a8afb80d164994c285283184
#
_entry.id   80391fe4a8afb80d164994c285283184
#
_cell.length_a   1.000
_cell.length_b   1.000
_cell.length_c   1.000
_cell.angle_alpha   90.00
_cell.angle_beta   90.00
_cell.angle_gamma   90.00
#
_symmetry.space_group_name_H-M   'P 1'
#
loop_
_entity.id
_entity.type
_entity.pdbx_description
1 polymer ?
#
loop_
_entity_poly.entity_id
_entity_poly.type
_entity_poly.pdbx_seq_one_letter_code
_entity_poly.pdbx_strand_id
1 'polypeptide(L)'
;MGRSYKGGVKMNRKYMMEQLMDYFRNNQDSSLSVKNLYEELRLKTHPMRNICLELVLDLVDVGFLKEVNGRFQLAQKDKFMEGVLQRRVGGKNYFIPDDGSCNVFIAERNAMGATNGDRVKIVQYAKAPLSGPEGEVIEILKRAKETFVGTLQKNNDCAFVVTPDRSDKDILVPYSAVKKLHNGDKVIVKVVEWPTETDRSPIGKIVDVLGASGENEAEMHAILAEYGLPYSYPEQLEQAANAIPAEIPEYALLEREDFRDVVTFTIDPRDAKDFDDALSIREIGKGLWEVGVHIADVSHYVEEGSAIDKEAFKRATSIYLVDRTIPMLPENLCNNLCSLRPDEDKLAYSVIFEMTDAAVVKKYRIARTVIRSNRRYTYEEAQAIIERFQQGGNEPLPGDEYTSQILELDRLAKILREKRFVDGALGFDRVEVRFDIDEKGHPMSVYFKESKDANQLIEEFMLLANRSVAEYIGKKQDRNPKTFVYRVHDVPDPDRLSNLQQFISKFGYKIKVTGTNVDVAKSMNKLLADVKGKKEQNLVEIVSIRSMQKAIYTTDNIGHYGLAFDYYTHFTSPIRRYPDLMVHRLLTRYLSGGRSVMKAKCEENCEHCSHMEQLAEQAERASIKYKQVEYMADRMGQVYDAVISGVTEWGIYAEIVENKCEGMIP
;
A
#
# COMPACT_ATOMS: atom_id res chain seq x y z
N MET A 1 0.03 -43.12 -64.16
CA MET A 1 -1.28 -43.04 -63.54
C MET A 1 -1.25 -41.88 -62.55
N GLY A 2 -1.77 -40.76 -62.99
CA GLY A 2 -1.81 -39.53 -62.24
C GLY A 2 -2.94 -39.50 -61.21
N ARG A 3 -2.67 -39.08 -60.00
CA ARG A 3 -3.69 -38.62 -59.04
C ARG A 3 -3.63 -37.13 -58.91
N SER A 4 -4.59 -36.47 -59.53
CA SER A 4 -4.91 -35.05 -59.40
C SER A 4 -5.39 -34.76 -57.97
N TYR A 5 -4.66 -33.93 -57.21
CA TYR A 5 -5.13 -33.35 -55.97
C TYR A 5 -5.98 -32.10 -56.32
N LYS A 6 -7.30 -32.25 -56.35
CA LYS A 6 -8.27 -31.16 -56.25
C LYS A 6 -8.57 -30.93 -54.77
N GLY A 7 -7.76 -30.09 -54.14
CA GLY A 7 -8.07 -29.55 -52.82
C GLY A 7 -8.60 -28.12 -52.98
N GLY A 8 -9.89 -27.96 -53.22
CA GLY A 8 -10.56 -26.66 -53.11
C GLY A 8 -10.73 -26.32 -51.63
N VAL A 9 -9.91 -25.40 -51.13
CA VAL A 9 -10.11 -24.81 -49.81
C VAL A 9 -11.46 -24.09 -49.85
N LYS A 10 -12.46 -24.59 -49.13
CA LYS A 10 -13.69 -23.86 -48.79
C LYS A 10 -13.24 -22.65 -48.00
N MET A 11 -13.11 -21.48 -48.64
CA MET A 11 -12.79 -20.25 -47.96
C MET A 11 -13.95 -19.90 -47.01
N ASN A 12 -13.71 -20.03 -45.71
CA ASN A 12 -14.68 -19.76 -44.67
C ASN A 12 -14.96 -18.24 -44.64
N ARG A 13 -16.23 -17.84 -44.48
CA ARG A 13 -16.68 -16.41 -44.37
C ARG A 13 -15.85 -15.64 -43.33
N LYS A 14 -15.53 -16.30 -42.20
CA LYS A 14 -14.69 -15.77 -41.15
C LYS A 14 -13.27 -15.44 -41.61
N TYR A 15 -12.64 -16.33 -42.33
CA TYR A 15 -11.29 -16.12 -42.89
C TYR A 15 -11.24 -14.96 -43.87
N MET A 16 -12.26 -14.84 -44.73
CA MET A 16 -12.36 -13.72 -45.69
C MET A 16 -12.58 -12.39 -44.99
N MET A 17 -13.36 -12.36 -43.92
CA MET A 17 -13.54 -11.18 -43.07
C MET A 17 -12.21 -10.73 -42.46
N GLU A 18 -11.44 -11.66 -41.88
CA GLU A 18 -10.11 -11.39 -41.32
C GLU A 18 -9.16 -10.81 -42.39
N GLN A 19 -9.13 -11.40 -43.58
CA GLN A 19 -8.30 -10.92 -44.69
C GLN A 19 -8.67 -9.52 -45.15
N LEU A 20 -9.97 -9.20 -45.20
CA LEU A 20 -10.46 -7.84 -45.54
C LEU A 20 -10.02 -6.82 -44.48
N MET A 21 -10.23 -7.13 -43.23
CA MET A 21 -9.84 -6.25 -42.13
C MET A 21 -8.32 -6.02 -42.11
N ASP A 22 -7.52 -7.09 -42.26
CA ASP A 22 -6.05 -7.01 -42.27
C ASP A 22 -5.55 -6.19 -43.49
N TYR A 23 -6.19 -6.36 -44.65
CA TYR A 23 -5.82 -5.55 -45.83
C TYR A 23 -5.96 -4.05 -45.57
N PHE A 24 -7.14 -3.61 -45.06
CA PHE A 24 -7.38 -2.19 -44.80
C PHE A 24 -6.57 -1.66 -43.62
N ARG A 25 -6.27 -2.49 -42.61
CA ARG A 25 -5.36 -2.08 -41.54
C ARG A 25 -3.94 -1.86 -41.99
N ASN A 26 -3.42 -2.76 -42.83
CA ASN A 26 -2.08 -2.62 -43.40
C ASN A 26 -1.95 -1.54 -44.46
N ASN A 27 -3.08 -1.08 -45.06
CA ASN A 27 -3.12 -0.08 -46.11
C ASN A 27 -4.12 1.04 -45.75
N GLN A 28 -3.87 1.74 -44.65
CA GLN A 28 -4.82 2.71 -44.06
C GLN A 28 -5.21 3.90 -44.92
N ASP A 29 -4.37 4.25 -45.86
CA ASP A 29 -4.62 5.33 -46.83
C ASP A 29 -5.27 4.80 -48.12
N SER A 30 -5.50 3.49 -48.22
CA SER A 30 -6.08 2.92 -49.45
C SER A 30 -7.57 3.24 -49.55
N SER A 31 -7.97 3.58 -50.79
CA SER A 31 -9.37 3.76 -51.14
C SER A 31 -9.66 2.92 -52.37
N LEU A 32 -10.38 1.79 -52.17
CA LEU A 32 -10.56 0.78 -53.21
C LEU A 32 -12.04 0.64 -53.64
N SER A 33 -12.24 0.53 -54.96
CA SER A 33 -13.54 0.07 -55.47
C SER A 33 -13.70 -1.44 -55.23
N VAL A 34 -14.93 -1.93 -55.25
CA VAL A 34 -15.23 -3.38 -55.14
C VAL A 34 -14.43 -4.21 -56.14
N LYS A 35 -14.25 -3.69 -57.36
CA LYS A 35 -13.47 -4.34 -58.43
C LYS A 35 -12.00 -4.50 -58.02
N ASN A 36 -11.38 -3.43 -57.52
CA ASN A 36 -10.00 -3.45 -57.08
C ASN A 36 -9.80 -4.38 -55.88
N LEU A 37 -10.77 -4.46 -54.94
CA LEU A 37 -10.76 -5.41 -53.82
C LEU A 37 -10.74 -6.86 -54.33
N TYR A 38 -11.48 -7.18 -55.37
CA TYR A 38 -11.44 -8.53 -55.94
C TYR A 38 -10.09 -8.87 -56.55
N GLU A 39 -9.40 -7.91 -57.13
CA GLU A 39 -8.07 -8.08 -57.69
C GLU A 39 -7.02 -8.27 -56.62
N GLU A 40 -7.03 -7.41 -55.60
CA GLU A 40 -6.10 -7.46 -54.47
C GLU A 40 -6.24 -8.77 -53.68
N LEU A 41 -7.46 -9.20 -53.36
CA LEU A 41 -7.73 -10.43 -52.67
C LEU A 41 -7.71 -11.68 -53.56
N ARG A 42 -7.40 -11.50 -54.88
CA ARG A 42 -7.30 -12.56 -55.90
C ARG A 42 -8.54 -13.44 -55.96
N LEU A 43 -9.74 -12.83 -55.89
CA LEU A 43 -11.01 -13.56 -55.88
C LEU A 43 -11.43 -13.92 -57.30
N LYS A 44 -11.26 -15.18 -57.69
CA LYS A 44 -11.44 -15.68 -59.04
C LYS A 44 -12.88 -16.11 -59.36
N THR A 45 -13.68 -16.49 -58.37
CA THR A 45 -15.00 -17.08 -58.57
C THR A 45 -16.13 -16.12 -58.20
N HIS A 46 -17.27 -16.22 -58.88
CA HIS A 46 -18.45 -15.38 -58.60
C HIS A 46 -19.00 -15.52 -57.17
N PRO A 47 -19.09 -16.72 -56.58
CA PRO A 47 -19.51 -16.90 -55.17
C PRO A 47 -18.59 -16.20 -54.17
N MET A 48 -17.26 -16.22 -54.39
CA MET A 48 -16.29 -15.55 -53.51
C MET A 48 -16.44 -14.03 -53.59
N ARG A 49 -16.70 -13.47 -54.75
CA ARG A 49 -16.93 -12.03 -54.97
C ARG A 49 -18.21 -11.58 -54.27
N ASN A 50 -19.29 -12.38 -54.31
CA ASN A 50 -20.54 -12.06 -53.61
C ASN A 50 -20.33 -12.04 -52.10
N ILE A 51 -19.65 -13.04 -51.52
CA ILE A 51 -19.31 -13.06 -50.09
C ILE A 51 -18.46 -11.86 -49.72
N CYS A 52 -17.47 -11.51 -50.54
CA CYS A 52 -16.63 -10.31 -50.29
C CYS A 52 -17.46 -9.04 -50.25
N LEU A 53 -18.38 -8.87 -51.20
CA LEU A 53 -19.25 -7.68 -51.28
C LEU A 53 -20.14 -7.57 -50.02
N GLU A 54 -20.80 -8.69 -49.65
CA GLU A 54 -21.58 -8.72 -48.42
C GLU A 54 -20.74 -8.34 -47.17
N LEU A 55 -19.54 -8.89 -47.04
CA LEU A 55 -18.66 -8.61 -45.92
C LEU A 55 -18.17 -7.16 -45.91
N VAL A 56 -17.92 -6.58 -47.07
CA VAL A 56 -17.55 -5.14 -47.20
C VAL A 56 -18.72 -4.27 -46.73
N LEU A 57 -19.95 -4.59 -47.13
CA LEU A 57 -21.14 -3.87 -46.66
C LEU A 57 -21.37 -4.05 -45.17
N ASP A 58 -21.23 -5.29 -44.64
CA ASP A 58 -21.25 -5.53 -43.21
C ASP A 58 -20.21 -4.67 -42.48
N LEU A 59 -19.00 -4.52 -43.03
CA LEU A 59 -17.94 -3.68 -42.45
C LEU A 59 -18.26 -2.18 -42.52
N VAL A 60 -19.05 -1.72 -43.49
CA VAL A 60 -19.56 -0.34 -43.56
C VAL A 60 -20.66 -0.13 -42.51
N ASP A 61 -21.61 -1.04 -42.42
CA ASP A 61 -22.73 -0.97 -41.45
C ASP A 61 -22.26 -0.89 -40.00
N VAL A 62 -21.19 -1.62 -39.67
CA VAL A 62 -20.59 -1.59 -38.33
C VAL A 62 -19.57 -0.44 -38.15
N GLY A 63 -19.31 0.37 -39.14
CA GLY A 63 -18.46 1.56 -39.08
C GLY A 63 -16.96 1.27 -39.10
N PHE A 64 -16.52 0.09 -39.55
CA PHE A 64 -15.11 -0.20 -39.80
C PHE A 64 -14.62 0.42 -41.10
N LEU A 65 -15.43 0.32 -42.15
CA LEU A 65 -15.21 0.99 -43.41
C LEU A 65 -16.22 2.15 -43.59
N LYS A 66 -15.87 3.10 -44.45
CA LYS A 66 -16.80 4.09 -44.99
C LYS A 66 -16.72 4.06 -46.49
N GLU A 67 -17.87 4.24 -47.14
CA GLU A 67 -17.98 4.39 -48.59
C GLU A 67 -17.92 5.88 -48.94
N VAL A 68 -17.03 6.22 -49.85
CA VAL A 68 -16.90 7.57 -50.41
C VAL A 68 -16.79 7.46 -51.93
N ASN A 69 -17.79 7.93 -52.65
CA ASN A 69 -17.83 7.93 -54.11
C ASN A 69 -17.64 6.52 -54.74
N GLY A 70 -18.29 5.50 -54.19
CA GLY A 70 -18.20 4.11 -54.67
C GLY A 70 -16.88 3.40 -54.32
N ARG A 71 -16.10 3.97 -53.39
CA ARG A 71 -14.86 3.40 -52.89
C ARG A 71 -14.90 3.20 -51.39
N PHE A 72 -14.33 2.13 -50.94
CA PHE A 72 -14.24 1.76 -49.52
C PHE A 72 -12.87 2.12 -48.95
N GLN A 73 -12.87 2.74 -47.77
CA GLN A 73 -11.67 3.09 -47.01
C GLN A 73 -11.94 2.96 -45.53
N LEU A 74 -10.91 2.90 -44.71
CA LEU A 74 -11.06 2.90 -43.25
C LEU A 74 -11.88 4.11 -42.79
N ALA A 75 -12.86 3.86 -41.92
CA ALA A 75 -13.67 4.92 -41.34
C ALA A 75 -12.85 5.75 -40.33
N GLN A 76 -11.96 5.11 -39.60
CA GLN A 76 -11.06 5.69 -38.61
C GLN A 76 -9.65 5.08 -38.79
N LYS A 77 -8.60 5.93 -38.73
CA LYS A 77 -7.22 5.44 -38.73
C LYS A 77 -6.89 4.86 -37.37
N ASP A 78 -5.90 3.97 -37.34
CA ASP A 78 -5.36 3.42 -36.08
C ASP A 78 -4.83 4.55 -35.19
N LYS A 79 -5.07 4.42 -33.88
CA LYS A 79 -4.63 5.40 -32.88
C LYS A 79 -3.49 4.79 -32.07
N PHE A 80 -2.37 5.51 -31.98
CA PHE A 80 -1.26 5.15 -31.10
C PHE A 80 -1.52 5.69 -29.69
N MET A 81 -1.29 4.85 -28.68
CA MET A 81 -1.56 5.19 -27.28
C MET A 81 -0.46 4.62 -26.38
N GLU A 82 -0.18 5.31 -25.28
CA GLU A 82 0.70 4.83 -24.20
C GLU A 82 -0.11 4.58 -22.94
N GLY A 83 0.32 3.59 -22.13
CA GLY A 83 -0.37 3.19 -20.91
C GLY A 83 0.17 1.90 -20.35
N VAL A 84 -0.62 1.25 -19.48
CA VAL A 84 -0.23 0.05 -18.74
C VAL A 84 -1.00 -1.18 -19.24
N LEU A 85 -0.31 -2.29 -19.43
CA LEU A 85 -0.93 -3.58 -19.75
C LEU A 85 -1.33 -4.31 -18.47
N GLN A 86 -2.62 -4.58 -18.33
CA GLN A 86 -3.18 -5.43 -17.27
C GLN A 86 -3.46 -6.82 -17.84
N ARG A 87 -2.77 -7.83 -17.34
CA ARG A 87 -3.02 -9.23 -17.68
C ARG A 87 -4.00 -9.86 -16.69
N ARG A 88 -4.87 -10.74 -17.19
CA ARG A 88 -5.81 -11.53 -16.38
C ARG A 88 -5.63 -13.02 -16.66
N VAL A 89 -5.88 -13.82 -15.66
CA VAL A 89 -5.91 -15.28 -15.81
C VAL A 89 -6.88 -15.66 -16.93
N GLY A 90 -6.43 -16.54 -17.84
CA GLY A 90 -7.22 -16.93 -19.02
C GLY A 90 -6.94 -16.13 -20.30
N GLY A 91 -5.85 -15.33 -20.33
CA GLY A 91 -5.35 -14.66 -21.53
C GLY A 91 -6.15 -13.44 -21.99
N LYS A 92 -7.00 -12.90 -21.11
CA LYS A 92 -7.72 -11.64 -21.36
C LYS A 92 -6.86 -10.49 -20.88
N ASN A 93 -6.13 -9.83 -21.79
CA ASN A 93 -5.30 -8.69 -21.47
C ASN A 93 -6.02 -7.40 -21.84
N TYR A 94 -5.90 -6.38 -20.98
CA TYR A 94 -6.45 -5.06 -21.21
C TYR A 94 -5.34 -4.01 -21.08
N PHE A 95 -5.28 -3.15 -22.08
CA PHE A 95 -4.46 -1.95 -22.00
C PHE A 95 -5.27 -0.84 -21.35
N ILE A 96 -4.68 -0.18 -20.36
CA ILE A 96 -5.24 0.94 -19.63
C ILE A 96 -4.51 2.20 -20.09
N PRO A 97 -5.18 3.09 -20.85
CA PRO A 97 -4.57 4.30 -21.37
C PRO A 97 -4.25 5.32 -20.28
N ASP A 98 -3.13 6.05 -20.42
CA ASP A 98 -2.77 7.15 -19.51
C ASP A 98 -3.73 8.34 -19.60
N ASP A 99 -4.40 8.53 -20.76
CA ASP A 99 -5.35 9.63 -21.01
C ASP A 99 -6.75 9.39 -20.39
N GLY A 100 -6.95 8.27 -19.68
CA GLY A 100 -8.23 7.91 -19.08
C GLY A 100 -9.31 7.49 -20.08
N SER A 101 -8.97 7.25 -21.33
CA SER A 101 -9.90 6.72 -22.33
C SER A 101 -10.28 5.26 -22.05
N CYS A 102 -11.23 4.69 -22.84
CA CYS A 102 -11.68 3.32 -22.64
C CYS A 102 -10.55 2.30 -22.78
N ASN A 103 -10.56 1.29 -21.90
CA ASN A 103 -9.61 0.17 -21.95
C ASN A 103 -9.67 -0.55 -23.31
N VAL A 104 -8.49 -0.95 -23.81
CA VAL A 104 -8.35 -1.63 -25.10
C VAL A 104 -8.01 -3.11 -24.86
N PHE A 105 -8.75 -4.02 -25.47
CA PHE A 105 -8.46 -5.45 -25.40
C PHE A 105 -7.22 -5.78 -26.24
N ILE A 106 -6.28 -6.53 -25.65
CA ILE A 106 -5.06 -7.00 -26.32
C ILE A 106 -5.08 -8.53 -26.32
N ALA A 107 -5.22 -9.12 -27.49
CA ALA A 107 -5.13 -10.59 -27.60
C ALA A 107 -3.72 -11.07 -27.20
N GLU A 108 -3.60 -12.28 -26.63
CA GLU A 108 -2.31 -12.81 -26.17
C GLU A 108 -1.23 -12.77 -27.27
N ARG A 109 -1.59 -13.14 -28.49
CA ARG A 109 -0.70 -13.07 -29.67
C ARG A 109 -0.22 -11.67 -30.02
N ASN A 110 -0.95 -10.63 -29.59
CA ASN A 110 -0.68 -9.22 -29.88
C ASN A 110 -0.01 -8.52 -28.67
N ALA A 111 0.33 -9.26 -27.62
CA ALA A 111 0.92 -8.68 -26.41
C ALA A 111 2.44 -8.51 -26.49
N MET A 112 3.12 -8.98 -27.54
CA MET A 112 4.58 -8.83 -27.76
C MET A 112 5.43 -9.33 -26.56
N GLY A 113 4.93 -10.33 -25.79
CA GLY A 113 5.62 -10.79 -24.58
C GLY A 113 5.63 -9.79 -23.42
N ALA A 114 4.73 -8.82 -23.43
CA ALA A 114 4.53 -7.91 -22.29
C ALA A 114 3.90 -8.65 -21.11
N THR A 115 4.34 -8.31 -19.90
CA THR A 115 3.87 -8.88 -18.63
C THR A 115 2.89 -7.94 -17.93
N ASN A 116 2.29 -8.42 -16.85
CA ASN A 116 1.34 -7.63 -16.08
C ASN A 116 2.00 -6.37 -15.48
N GLY A 117 1.40 -5.21 -15.71
CA GLY A 117 1.91 -3.92 -15.24
C GLY A 117 2.95 -3.26 -16.15
N ASP A 118 3.39 -3.90 -17.23
CA ASP A 118 4.33 -3.29 -18.17
C ASP A 118 3.74 -2.01 -18.78
N ARG A 119 4.55 -0.96 -18.83
CA ARG A 119 4.23 0.24 -19.59
C ARG A 119 4.52 0.00 -21.06
N VAL A 120 3.50 0.11 -21.87
CA VAL A 120 3.57 -0.25 -23.29
C VAL A 120 3.01 0.86 -24.17
N LYS A 121 3.46 0.86 -25.40
CA LYS A 121 2.84 1.61 -26.49
C LYS A 121 2.06 0.64 -27.36
N ILE A 122 0.82 0.97 -27.64
CA ILE A 122 -0.07 0.17 -28.47
C ILE A 122 -0.49 0.91 -29.72
N VAL A 123 -0.89 0.16 -30.73
CA VAL A 123 -1.76 0.63 -31.78
C VAL A 123 -3.18 0.12 -31.50
N GLN A 124 -4.13 1.03 -31.32
CA GLN A 124 -5.54 0.69 -31.25
C GLN A 124 -6.07 0.57 -32.67
N TYR A 125 -6.62 -0.58 -33.00
CA TYR A 125 -7.19 -0.81 -34.32
C TYR A 125 -8.44 0.02 -34.55
N ALA A 126 -8.65 0.43 -35.80
CA ALA A 126 -9.92 0.96 -36.23
C ALA A 126 -11.06 0.01 -35.84
N LYS A 127 -12.19 0.58 -35.41
CA LYS A 127 -13.29 -0.08 -34.68
C LYS A 127 -13.68 -1.43 -35.31
N ALA A 128 -13.60 -2.49 -34.54
CA ALA A 128 -14.07 -3.81 -34.93
C ALA A 128 -15.59 -3.96 -34.75
N PRO A 129 -16.28 -4.74 -35.58
CA PRO A 129 -17.72 -4.72 -35.70
C PRO A 129 -18.54 -5.21 -34.51
N LEU A 130 -17.98 -5.98 -33.58
CA LEU A 130 -18.77 -6.69 -32.56
C LEU A 130 -18.10 -6.80 -31.19
N SER A 131 -16.86 -6.37 -31.04
CA SER A 131 -16.12 -6.35 -29.80
C SER A 131 -15.71 -4.91 -29.48
N GLY A 132 -15.47 -4.60 -28.19
CA GLY A 132 -14.95 -3.29 -27.78
C GLY A 132 -13.63 -2.94 -28.49
N PRO A 133 -12.95 -1.85 -28.10
CA PRO A 133 -11.66 -1.45 -28.67
C PRO A 133 -10.63 -2.58 -28.56
N GLU A 134 -9.98 -2.92 -29.67
CA GLU A 134 -8.91 -3.92 -29.75
C GLU A 134 -7.63 -3.28 -30.27
N GLY A 135 -6.48 -3.86 -29.88
CA GLY A 135 -5.19 -3.33 -30.29
C GLY A 135 -4.06 -4.35 -30.18
N GLU A 136 -2.87 -3.87 -30.41
CA GLU A 136 -1.63 -4.64 -30.36
C GLU A 136 -0.51 -3.82 -29.73
N VAL A 137 0.32 -4.46 -28.90
CA VAL A 137 1.52 -3.87 -28.33
C VAL A 137 2.58 -3.77 -29.43
N ILE A 138 3.07 -2.57 -29.69
CA ILE A 138 4.11 -2.32 -30.67
C ILE A 138 5.47 -2.04 -30.02
N GLU A 139 5.48 -1.66 -28.76
CA GLU A 139 6.70 -1.36 -28.01
C GLU A 139 6.46 -1.52 -26.50
N ILE A 140 7.43 -2.10 -25.81
CA ILE A 140 7.46 -2.14 -24.35
C ILE A 140 8.37 -1.02 -23.88
N LEU A 141 7.76 0.04 -23.34
CA LEU A 141 8.45 1.26 -22.92
C LEU A 141 9.22 1.06 -21.61
N LYS A 142 8.61 0.30 -20.67
CA LYS A 142 9.20 -0.02 -19.37
C LYS A 142 8.62 -1.32 -18.83
N ARG A 143 9.50 -2.22 -18.39
CA ARG A 143 9.08 -3.41 -17.66
C ARG A 143 8.62 -3.06 -16.26
N ALA A 144 7.52 -3.67 -15.82
CA ALA A 144 7.03 -3.52 -14.45
C ALA A 144 7.93 -4.26 -13.45
N LYS A 145 8.35 -5.48 -13.82
CA LYS A 145 9.25 -6.33 -13.03
C LYS A 145 10.31 -6.97 -13.93
N GLU A 146 11.54 -7.02 -13.45
CA GLU A 146 12.62 -7.80 -14.06
C GLU A 146 13.01 -8.98 -13.20
N THR A 147 12.62 -8.96 -11.92
CA THR A 147 12.95 -9.96 -10.90
C THR A 147 11.66 -10.59 -10.40
N PHE A 148 11.65 -11.91 -10.33
CA PHE A 148 10.51 -12.72 -9.94
C PHE A 148 10.89 -13.67 -8.82
N VAL A 149 9.93 -13.97 -7.97
CA VAL A 149 10.02 -15.03 -6.97
C VAL A 149 9.28 -16.25 -7.47
N GLY A 150 9.82 -17.43 -7.25
CA GLY A 150 9.14 -18.66 -7.66
C GLY A 150 9.75 -19.90 -7.04
N THR A 151 9.15 -21.02 -7.36
CA THR A 151 9.63 -22.34 -6.90
C THR A 151 10.38 -23.04 -8.02
N LEU A 152 11.60 -23.50 -7.74
CA LEU A 152 12.44 -24.18 -8.68
C LEU A 152 11.88 -25.58 -8.97
N GLN A 153 11.62 -25.85 -10.23
CA GLN A 153 11.28 -27.18 -10.72
C GLN A 153 12.36 -27.68 -11.68
N LYS A 154 12.94 -28.82 -11.38
CA LYS A 154 14.03 -29.45 -12.14
C LYS A 154 13.53 -30.71 -12.83
N ASN A 155 13.78 -30.81 -14.12
CA ASN A 155 13.66 -32.00 -14.91
C ASN A 155 15.07 -32.47 -15.34
N ASN A 156 15.17 -33.60 -16.04
CA ASN A 156 16.47 -34.19 -16.37
C ASN A 156 17.41 -33.26 -17.15
N ASP A 157 16.87 -32.41 -18.03
CA ASP A 157 17.67 -31.58 -18.94
C ASP A 157 17.34 -30.08 -18.85
N CYS A 158 16.29 -29.67 -18.10
CA CYS A 158 15.88 -28.30 -17.98
C CYS A 158 15.44 -27.97 -16.56
N ALA A 159 15.42 -26.68 -16.22
CA ALA A 159 14.93 -26.19 -14.97
C ALA A 159 14.07 -24.93 -15.20
N PHE A 160 12.98 -24.83 -14.49
CA PHE A 160 12.07 -23.71 -14.54
C PHE A 160 11.87 -23.13 -13.14
N VAL A 161 11.68 -21.82 -13.07
CA VAL A 161 11.16 -21.14 -11.88
C VAL A 161 9.68 -20.89 -12.13
N VAL A 162 8.83 -21.61 -11.39
CA VAL A 162 7.37 -21.51 -11.46
C VAL A 162 6.94 -20.35 -10.57
N THR A 163 6.35 -19.33 -11.19
CA THR A 163 5.87 -18.13 -10.47
C THR A 163 4.51 -18.41 -9.80
N PRO A 164 4.21 -17.79 -8.65
CA PRO A 164 2.91 -17.96 -7.97
C PRO A 164 1.75 -17.34 -8.75
N ASP A 165 1.99 -16.27 -9.51
CA ASP A 165 0.98 -15.65 -10.37
C ASP A 165 0.84 -16.43 -11.68
N ARG A 166 -0.31 -17.06 -11.88
CA ARG A 166 -0.63 -17.82 -13.09
C ARG A 166 -0.76 -16.96 -14.35
N SER A 167 -0.76 -15.64 -14.23
CA SER A 167 -0.70 -14.73 -15.37
C SER A 167 0.72 -14.56 -15.92
N ASP A 168 1.73 -14.87 -15.12
CA ASP A 168 3.14 -14.84 -15.51
C ASP A 168 3.54 -16.20 -16.12
N LYS A 169 4.56 -16.18 -16.97
CA LYS A 169 5.12 -17.38 -17.56
C LYS A 169 6.21 -17.95 -16.67
N ASP A 170 6.32 -19.28 -16.62
CA ASP A 170 7.45 -19.96 -16.00
C ASP A 170 8.77 -19.54 -16.65
N ILE A 171 9.76 -19.26 -15.84
CA ILE A 171 11.06 -18.72 -16.29
C ILE A 171 12.04 -19.87 -16.42
N LEU A 172 12.57 -20.06 -17.64
CA LEU A 172 13.60 -21.06 -17.92
C LEU A 172 14.94 -20.60 -17.31
N VAL A 173 15.60 -21.48 -16.58
CA VAL A 173 16.94 -21.23 -16.04
C VAL A 173 17.94 -22.30 -16.52
N PRO A 174 19.19 -21.93 -16.81
CA PRO A 174 20.19 -22.91 -17.23
C PRO A 174 20.40 -23.99 -16.16
N TYR A 175 20.25 -25.25 -16.52
CA TYR A 175 20.41 -26.38 -15.60
C TYR A 175 21.76 -26.37 -14.86
N SER A 176 22.83 -25.90 -15.53
CA SER A 176 24.17 -25.76 -14.93
C SER A 176 24.20 -24.83 -13.72
N ALA A 177 23.37 -23.79 -13.70
CA ALA A 177 23.30 -22.83 -12.61
C ALA A 177 22.56 -23.36 -11.36
N VAL A 178 21.72 -24.39 -11.54
CA VAL A 178 20.86 -24.92 -10.47
C VAL A 178 21.24 -26.34 -10.03
N LYS A 179 22.40 -26.86 -10.46
CA LYS A 179 22.85 -28.24 -10.13
C LYS A 179 22.88 -28.53 -8.63
N LYS A 180 23.32 -27.53 -7.83
CA LYS A 180 23.49 -27.65 -6.37
C LYS A 180 22.19 -27.35 -5.58
N LEU A 181 21.17 -26.82 -6.24
CA LEU A 181 19.88 -26.47 -5.62
C LEU A 181 18.96 -27.68 -5.60
N HIS A 182 17.99 -27.69 -4.70
CA HIS A 182 17.01 -28.78 -4.60
C HIS A 182 15.75 -28.44 -5.42
N ASN A 183 15.06 -29.47 -5.84
CA ASN A 183 13.73 -29.33 -6.44
C ASN A 183 12.76 -28.86 -5.33
N GLY A 184 12.02 -27.78 -5.58
CA GLY A 184 11.14 -27.18 -4.59
C GLY A 184 11.78 -25.99 -3.82
N ASP A 185 13.04 -25.64 -4.07
CA ASP A 185 13.61 -24.42 -3.47
C ASP A 185 12.89 -23.16 -3.95
N LYS A 186 12.62 -22.24 -3.04
CA LYS A 186 12.19 -20.86 -3.32
C LYS A 186 13.39 -20.05 -3.78
N VAL A 187 13.27 -19.38 -4.91
CA VAL A 187 14.38 -18.64 -5.50
C VAL A 187 13.92 -17.29 -6.03
N ILE A 188 14.84 -16.35 -6.06
CA ILE A 188 14.71 -15.09 -6.78
C ILE A 188 15.41 -15.24 -8.12
N VAL A 189 14.69 -14.98 -9.23
CA VAL A 189 15.23 -15.05 -10.59
C VAL A 189 15.09 -13.70 -11.28
N LYS A 190 16.17 -13.22 -11.88
CA LYS A 190 16.15 -12.05 -12.76
C LYS A 190 16.06 -12.53 -14.20
N VAL A 191 15.09 -12.01 -14.95
CA VAL A 191 14.97 -12.27 -16.38
C VAL A 191 16.09 -11.53 -17.11
N VAL A 192 16.83 -12.26 -17.92
CA VAL A 192 17.96 -11.74 -18.73
C VAL A 192 17.63 -11.70 -20.21
N GLU A 193 16.67 -12.52 -20.65
CA GLU A 193 16.21 -12.55 -22.03
C GLU A 193 14.69 -12.68 -22.08
N TRP A 194 14.04 -11.73 -22.74
CA TRP A 194 12.61 -11.69 -22.92
C TRP A 194 12.25 -12.18 -24.33
N PRO A 195 11.42 -13.24 -24.44
CA PRO A 195 11.01 -13.70 -25.77
C PRO A 195 10.03 -12.73 -26.40
N THR A 196 10.20 -12.51 -27.69
CA THR A 196 9.22 -11.77 -28.52
C THR A 196 8.08 -12.67 -28.98
N GLU A 197 8.30 -13.99 -29.02
CA GLU A 197 7.30 -15.00 -29.38
C GLU A 197 6.50 -15.42 -28.17
N THR A 198 5.17 -15.48 -28.35
CA THR A 198 4.23 -15.77 -27.25
C THR A 198 4.38 -17.16 -26.63
N ASP A 199 4.93 -18.12 -27.35
CA ASP A 199 5.01 -19.52 -26.90
C ASP A 199 6.31 -19.86 -26.15
N ARG A 200 7.30 -18.96 -26.13
CA ARG A 200 8.57 -19.17 -25.42
C ARG A 200 8.53 -18.63 -23.99
N SER A 201 9.17 -19.36 -23.08
CA SER A 201 9.44 -18.89 -21.72
C SER A 201 10.57 -17.85 -21.70
N PRO A 202 10.52 -16.84 -20.84
CA PRO A 202 11.66 -15.97 -20.60
C PRO A 202 12.83 -16.76 -20.02
N ILE A 203 14.07 -16.33 -20.29
CA ILE A 203 15.28 -16.93 -19.73
C ILE A 203 15.75 -16.08 -18.55
N GLY A 204 16.00 -16.73 -17.42
CA GLY A 204 16.41 -16.07 -16.18
C GLY A 204 17.73 -16.56 -15.62
N LYS A 205 18.27 -15.75 -14.72
CA LYS A 205 19.42 -16.08 -13.87
C LYS A 205 18.97 -16.04 -12.41
N ILE A 206 19.30 -17.09 -11.64
CA ILE A 206 19.08 -17.09 -10.19
C ILE A 206 19.93 -15.99 -9.56
N VAL A 207 19.27 -15.14 -8.78
CA VAL A 207 19.87 -14.03 -8.02
C VAL A 207 20.13 -14.47 -6.59
N ASP A 208 19.13 -15.15 -5.98
CA ASP A 208 19.20 -15.61 -4.60
C ASP A 208 18.37 -16.87 -4.38
N VAL A 209 18.69 -17.61 -3.30
CA VAL A 209 18.01 -18.83 -2.87
C VAL A 209 17.47 -18.59 -1.46
N LEU A 210 16.16 -18.58 -1.32
CA LEU A 210 15.50 -18.19 -0.07
C LEU A 210 15.36 -19.36 0.91
N GLY A 211 15.39 -20.61 0.43
CA GLY A 211 15.19 -21.83 1.24
C GLY A 211 14.19 -22.78 0.60
N ALA A 212 13.82 -23.83 1.32
CA ALA A 212 12.83 -24.78 0.84
C ALA A 212 11.41 -24.21 0.88
N SER A 213 10.60 -24.51 -0.12
CA SER A 213 9.18 -24.10 -0.15
C SER A 213 8.43 -24.68 1.05
N GLY A 214 7.65 -23.85 1.74
CA GLY A 214 6.92 -24.19 2.97
C GLY A 214 7.70 -23.92 4.26
N GLU A 215 9.00 -23.62 4.19
CA GLU A 215 9.73 -23.10 5.35
C GLU A 215 9.34 -21.66 5.61
N ASN A 216 8.98 -21.33 6.85
CA ASN A 216 8.50 -20.00 7.23
C ASN A 216 9.46 -18.87 6.82
N GLU A 217 10.76 -19.05 7.02
CA GLU A 217 11.81 -18.09 6.64
C GLU A 217 11.77 -17.82 5.13
N ALA A 218 11.77 -18.90 4.34
CA ALA A 218 11.75 -18.81 2.88
C ALA A 218 10.48 -18.13 2.35
N GLU A 219 9.33 -18.44 2.94
CA GLU A 219 8.05 -17.86 2.51
C GLU A 219 7.93 -16.37 2.89
N MET A 220 8.39 -15.96 4.08
CA MET A 220 8.39 -14.54 4.47
C MET A 220 9.36 -13.72 3.60
N HIS A 221 10.55 -14.24 3.30
CA HIS A 221 11.48 -13.59 2.38
C HIS A 221 10.93 -13.56 0.95
N ALA A 222 10.22 -14.60 0.52
CA ALA A 222 9.56 -14.65 -0.77
C ALA A 222 8.48 -13.55 -0.91
N ILE A 223 7.66 -13.35 0.13
CA ILE A 223 6.66 -12.26 0.16
C ILE A 223 7.34 -10.90 0.02
N LEU A 224 8.38 -10.63 0.80
CA LEU A 224 9.11 -9.35 0.71
C LEU A 224 9.71 -9.13 -0.67
N ALA A 225 10.38 -10.14 -1.22
CA ALA A 225 11.01 -10.08 -2.53
C ALA A 225 9.99 -9.90 -3.67
N GLU A 226 8.78 -10.48 -3.55
CA GLU A 226 7.69 -10.31 -4.52
C GLU A 226 7.27 -8.85 -4.68
N TYR A 227 7.29 -8.08 -3.58
CA TYR A 227 7.01 -6.65 -3.59
C TYR A 227 8.26 -5.78 -3.79
N GLY A 228 9.43 -6.40 -4.07
CA GLY A 228 10.69 -5.68 -4.24
C GLY A 228 11.22 -5.04 -2.95
N LEU A 229 10.76 -5.54 -1.79
CA LEU A 229 11.16 -5.06 -0.47
C LEU A 229 12.40 -5.78 0.04
N PRO A 230 13.27 -5.11 0.80
CA PRO A 230 14.45 -5.74 1.38
C PRO A 230 14.04 -6.70 2.52
N TYR A 231 14.63 -7.88 2.54
CA TYR A 231 14.43 -8.92 3.56
C TYR A 231 15.63 -9.11 4.50
N SER A 232 16.74 -8.43 4.23
CA SER A 232 17.93 -8.42 5.09
C SER A 232 18.52 -7.03 5.18
N TYR A 233 19.36 -6.78 6.20
CA TYR A 233 20.11 -5.54 6.32
C TYR A 233 21.57 -5.76 5.88
N PRO A 234 22.18 -4.83 5.14
CA PRO A 234 23.58 -4.97 4.74
C PRO A 234 24.50 -4.97 5.95
N GLU A 235 25.34 -6.02 6.08
CA GLU A 235 26.23 -6.23 7.23
C GLU A 235 27.15 -5.02 7.50
N GLN A 236 27.64 -4.37 6.44
CA GLN A 236 28.50 -3.18 6.56
C GLN A 236 27.78 -2.01 7.25
N LEU A 237 26.47 -1.87 7.05
CA LEU A 237 25.66 -0.83 7.68
C LEU A 237 25.33 -1.18 9.12
N GLU A 238 25.14 -2.45 9.45
CA GLU A 238 25.01 -2.90 10.84
C GLU A 238 26.30 -2.64 11.60
N GLN A 239 27.47 -2.96 11.02
CA GLN A 239 28.76 -2.67 11.61
C GLN A 239 28.96 -1.14 11.80
N ALA A 240 28.56 -0.32 10.84
CA ALA A 240 28.63 1.13 10.95
C ALA A 240 27.74 1.67 12.07
N ALA A 241 26.52 1.14 12.23
CA ALA A 241 25.63 1.51 13.31
C ALA A 241 26.13 1.06 14.68
N ASN A 242 26.74 -0.11 14.76
CA ASN A 242 27.36 -0.64 15.99
C ASN A 242 28.62 0.16 16.43
N ALA A 243 29.26 0.88 15.50
CA ALA A 243 30.38 1.75 15.81
C ALA A 243 29.96 3.11 16.34
N ILE A 244 28.68 3.50 16.33
CA ILE A 244 28.18 4.75 16.90
C ILE A 244 28.29 4.68 18.42
N PRO A 245 28.97 5.65 19.09
CA PRO A 245 29.09 5.66 20.55
C PRO A 245 27.72 5.74 21.23
N ALA A 246 27.55 4.96 22.28
CA ALA A 246 26.31 5.03 23.10
C ALA A 246 26.33 6.25 24.05
N GLU A 247 27.50 6.78 24.37
CA GLU A 247 27.66 7.94 25.23
C GLU A 247 27.17 9.21 24.50
N ILE A 248 26.29 9.96 25.17
CA ILE A 248 25.78 11.23 24.64
C ILE A 248 26.87 12.30 24.88
N PRO A 249 27.37 12.96 23.83
CA PRO A 249 28.40 13.97 24.00
C PRO A 249 27.86 15.20 24.74
N GLU A 250 28.71 15.81 25.59
CA GLU A 250 28.32 16.94 26.45
C GLU A 250 27.73 18.12 25.67
N TYR A 251 28.25 18.44 24.49
CA TYR A 251 27.71 19.51 23.64
C TYR A 251 26.23 19.26 23.25
N ALA A 252 25.85 17.99 23.03
CA ALA A 252 24.49 17.61 22.66
C ALA A 252 23.51 17.80 23.84
N LEU A 253 23.99 17.70 25.08
CA LEU A 253 23.20 17.96 26.27
C LEU A 253 23.01 19.45 26.49
N LEU A 254 24.06 20.27 26.27
CA LEU A 254 24.05 21.74 26.48
C LEU A 254 23.07 22.46 25.52
N GLU A 255 22.80 21.94 24.35
CA GLU A 255 21.89 22.52 23.37
C GLU A 255 20.42 22.13 23.57
N ARG A 256 20.08 21.34 24.65
CA ARG A 256 18.77 20.77 24.87
C ARG A 256 18.12 21.22 26.17
N GLU A 257 16.80 21.28 26.19
CA GLU A 257 16.04 21.42 27.43
C GLU A 257 16.15 20.12 28.25
N ASP A 258 16.47 20.25 29.53
CA ASP A 258 16.63 19.09 30.43
C ASP A 258 15.30 18.71 31.05
N PHE A 259 14.84 17.49 30.74
CA PHE A 259 13.61 16.88 31.25
C PHE A 259 13.89 15.62 32.07
N ARG A 260 15.15 15.35 32.46
CA ARG A 260 15.53 14.13 33.20
C ARG A 260 14.90 14.02 34.58
N ASP A 261 14.59 15.17 35.18
CA ASP A 261 13.92 15.24 36.50
C ASP A 261 12.39 15.30 36.41
N VAL A 262 11.82 15.28 35.18
CA VAL A 262 10.38 15.26 34.98
C VAL A 262 9.91 13.83 34.78
N VAL A 263 8.90 13.40 35.56
CA VAL A 263 8.34 12.04 35.43
C VAL A 263 7.90 11.80 34.00
N THR A 264 8.53 10.81 33.38
CA THR A 264 8.34 10.46 31.97
C THR A 264 8.24 8.94 31.86
N PHE A 265 7.36 8.43 31.00
CA PHE A 265 7.22 7.00 30.77
C PHE A 265 6.77 6.71 29.34
N THR A 266 6.99 5.48 28.89
CA THR A 266 6.50 4.96 27.62
C THR A 266 5.35 3.98 27.86
N ILE A 267 4.44 3.83 26.86
CA ILE A 267 3.36 2.83 26.87
C ILE A 267 3.35 2.15 25.49
N ASP A 268 3.80 0.90 25.44
CA ASP A 268 4.12 0.20 24.19
C ASP A 268 3.57 -1.24 24.18
N PRO A 269 3.53 -1.90 23.01
CA PRO A 269 3.30 -3.35 22.94
C PRO A 269 4.32 -4.13 23.77
N ARG A 270 3.91 -5.27 24.32
CA ARG A 270 4.76 -6.09 25.21
C ARG A 270 6.09 -6.49 24.58
N ASP A 271 6.09 -6.79 23.30
CA ASP A 271 7.20 -7.27 22.48
C ASP A 271 8.02 -6.14 21.82
N ALA A 272 7.58 -4.88 21.93
CA ALA A 272 8.31 -3.73 21.41
C ALA A 272 9.66 -3.51 22.08
N LYS A 273 10.65 -3.09 21.30
CA LYS A 273 12.01 -2.71 21.73
C LYS A 273 12.41 -1.32 21.26
N ASP A 274 11.71 -0.80 20.25
CA ASP A 274 11.91 0.47 19.56
C ASP A 274 10.90 1.51 20.06
N PHE A 275 11.18 2.08 21.25
CA PHE A 275 10.29 3.06 21.88
C PHE A 275 10.49 4.43 21.23
N ASP A 276 9.60 4.75 20.27
CA ASP A 276 9.62 6.02 19.53
C ASP A 276 9.18 7.21 20.39
N ASP A 277 8.22 7.01 21.30
CA ASP A 277 7.54 8.06 22.05
C ASP A 277 7.45 7.83 23.55
N ALA A 278 7.49 8.91 24.29
CA ALA A 278 7.28 8.96 25.72
C ALA A 278 6.41 10.17 26.10
N LEU A 279 5.66 10.04 27.19
CA LEU A 279 4.83 11.10 27.71
C LEU A 279 5.33 11.55 29.11
N SER A 280 5.30 12.86 29.35
CA SER A 280 5.47 13.44 30.68
C SER A 280 4.28 14.33 31.03
N ILE A 281 3.92 14.40 32.31
CA ILE A 281 2.89 15.31 32.81
C ILE A 281 3.25 15.82 34.20
N ARG A 282 3.08 17.13 34.40
CA ARG A 282 3.16 17.77 35.72
C ARG A 282 2.20 18.94 35.85
N GLU A 283 1.68 19.17 37.04
CA GLU A 283 0.89 20.36 37.32
C GLU A 283 1.81 21.58 37.50
N ILE A 284 1.56 22.65 36.73
CA ILE A 284 2.34 23.90 36.79
C ILE A 284 1.56 25.07 37.36
N GLY A 285 0.29 24.85 37.70
CA GLY A 285 -0.62 25.80 38.34
C GLY A 285 -1.98 25.17 38.54
N LYS A 286 -2.82 25.72 39.37
CA LYS A 286 -4.15 25.15 39.64
C LYS A 286 -4.96 24.95 38.36
N GLY A 287 -5.18 23.71 37.97
CA GLY A 287 -5.87 23.32 36.74
C GLY A 287 -5.11 23.65 35.47
N LEU A 288 -3.77 23.76 35.56
CA LEU A 288 -2.88 23.96 34.43
C LEU A 288 -1.78 22.91 34.42
N TRP A 289 -1.70 22.16 33.34
CA TRP A 289 -0.80 21.03 33.16
C TRP A 289 0.27 21.34 32.11
N GLU A 290 1.51 20.97 32.37
CA GLU A 290 2.54 20.83 31.33
C GLU A 290 2.58 19.36 30.92
N VAL A 291 2.28 19.09 29.64
CA VAL A 291 2.33 17.77 29.04
C VAL A 291 3.41 17.75 27.98
N GLY A 292 4.39 16.87 28.13
CA GLY A 292 5.45 16.64 27.14
C GLY A 292 5.16 15.43 26.30
N VAL A 293 5.27 15.60 24.98
CA VAL A 293 5.32 14.50 24.00
C VAL A 293 6.75 14.46 23.49
N HIS A 294 7.48 13.43 23.90
CA HIS A 294 8.90 13.27 23.64
C HIS A 294 9.11 12.17 22.61
N ILE A 295 9.76 12.51 21.50
CA ILE A 295 9.98 11.60 20.37
C ILE A 295 11.49 11.33 20.23
N ALA A 296 11.88 10.11 20.00
CA ALA A 296 13.27 9.72 19.77
C ALA A 296 13.94 10.62 18.72
N ASP A 297 15.04 11.28 19.05
CA ASP A 297 15.76 12.18 18.12
C ASP A 297 16.69 11.39 17.20
N VAL A 298 16.11 10.61 16.30
CA VAL A 298 16.83 9.83 15.28
C VAL A 298 17.70 10.74 14.41
N SER A 299 17.28 12.00 14.21
CA SER A 299 18.01 12.96 13.38
C SER A 299 19.37 13.35 13.94
N HIS A 300 19.61 13.08 15.24
CA HIS A 300 20.91 13.27 15.87
C HIS A 300 21.92 12.17 15.45
N TYR A 301 21.46 10.94 15.35
CA TYR A 301 22.30 9.75 15.08
C TYR A 301 22.42 9.44 13.59
N VAL A 302 21.39 9.72 12.80
CA VAL A 302 21.34 9.45 11.37
C VAL A 302 21.55 10.75 10.59
N GLU A 303 22.80 10.99 10.24
CA GLU A 303 23.19 12.18 9.46
C GLU A 303 22.63 12.09 8.03
N GLU A 304 22.08 13.22 7.54
CA GLU A 304 21.51 13.32 6.19
C GLU A 304 22.57 13.02 5.12
N GLY A 305 22.28 12.12 4.21
CA GLY A 305 23.18 11.70 3.13
C GLY A 305 24.21 10.63 3.52
N SER A 306 24.25 10.19 4.79
CA SER A 306 25.09 9.08 5.23
C SER A 306 24.67 7.75 4.56
N ALA A 307 25.48 6.71 4.71
CA ALA A 307 25.13 5.39 4.17
C ALA A 307 23.89 4.79 4.84
N ILE A 308 23.75 4.99 6.16
CA ILE A 308 22.56 4.57 6.93
C ILE A 308 21.32 5.35 6.47
N ASP A 309 21.45 6.65 6.28
CA ASP A 309 20.35 7.50 5.80
C ASP A 309 19.85 7.08 4.40
N LYS A 310 20.77 6.78 3.49
CA LYS A 310 20.41 6.30 2.14
C LYS A 310 19.66 4.97 2.16
N GLU A 311 20.08 4.04 3.02
CA GLU A 311 19.36 2.78 3.18
C GLU A 311 18.01 2.99 3.88
N ALA A 312 17.94 3.84 4.90
CA ALA A 312 16.68 4.21 5.56
C ALA A 312 15.69 4.86 4.59
N PHE A 313 16.15 5.76 3.72
CA PHE A 313 15.36 6.36 2.66
C PHE A 313 14.86 5.30 1.67
N LYS A 314 15.73 4.40 1.20
CA LYS A 314 15.36 3.32 0.29
C LYS A 314 14.26 2.44 0.87
N ARG A 315 14.30 2.13 2.17
CA ARG A 315 13.27 1.37 2.89
C ARG A 315 12.01 2.20 3.16
N ALA A 316 12.18 3.47 3.48
CA ALA A 316 11.21 4.48 3.85
C ALA A 316 10.31 4.16 5.06
N THR A 317 10.11 2.89 5.37
CA THR A 317 9.32 2.43 6.53
C THR A 317 9.79 1.07 7.02
N SER A 318 9.59 0.77 8.30
CA SER A 318 9.67 -0.59 8.83
C SER A 318 8.48 -1.41 8.33
N ILE A 319 8.67 -2.72 8.15
CA ILE A 319 7.67 -3.64 7.62
C ILE A 319 7.32 -4.65 8.72
N TYR A 320 6.02 -4.79 9.01
CA TYR A 320 5.52 -5.63 10.09
C TYR A 320 4.84 -6.87 9.52
N LEU A 321 5.59 -7.96 9.38
CA LEU A 321 5.01 -9.26 9.03
C LEU A 321 4.39 -9.92 10.25
N VAL A 322 3.69 -11.03 10.06
CA VAL A 322 3.01 -11.72 11.16
C VAL A 322 3.97 -12.19 12.25
N ASP A 323 5.17 -12.62 11.88
CA ASP A 323 6.15 -13.27 12.76
C ASP A 323 7.38 -12.39 13.06
N ARG A 324 7.57 -11.30 12.32
CA ARG A 324 8.80 -10.47 12.45
C ARG A 324 8.59 -9.05 11.96
N THR A 325 9.51 -8.19 12.39
CA THR A 325 9.64 -6.82 11.86
C THR A 325 10.92 -6.71 11.05
N ILE A 326 10.83 -6.15 9.85
CA ILE A 326 11.99 -5.75 9.05
C ILE A 326 12.20 -4.25 9.30
N PRO A 327 13.21 -3.85 10.06
CA PRO A 327 13.36 -2.48 10.51
C PRO A 327 13.85 -1.55 9.40
N MET A 328 13.45 -0.28 9.48
CA MET A 328 13.94 0.79 8.60
C MET A 328 15.41 1.13 8.88
N LEU A 329 15.79 1.12 10.14
CA LEU A 329 17.14 1.41 10.63
C LEU A 329 17.82 0.14 11.18
N PRO A 330 19.16 0.08 11.30
CA PRO A 330 19.85 -1.02 11.97
C PRO A 330 19.38 -1.22 13.42
N GLU A 331 19.38 -2.46 13.90
CA GLU A 331 18.85 -2.81 15.22
C GLU A 331 19.48 -2.01 16.37
N ASN A 332 20.78 -1.74 16.31
CA ASN A 332 21.45 -0.93 17.33
C ASN A 332 20.87 0.49 17.45
N LEU A 333 20.46 1.07 16.33
CA LEU A 333 19.78 2.38 16.33
C LEU A 333 18.34 2.25 16.82
N CYS A 334 17.56 1.31 16.28
CA CYS A 334 16.15 1.13 16.64
C CYS A 334 15.96 0.78 18.11
N ASN A 335 16.67 -0.26 18.58
CA ASN A 335 16.39 -0.91 19.85
C ASN A 335 17.21 -0.35 21.01
N ASN A 336 18.31 0.39 20.73
CA ASN A 336 19.23 0.88 21.73
C ASN A 336 19.38 2.42 21.70
N LEU A 337 20.13 2.95 20.74
CA LEU A 337 20.57 4.35 20.76
C LEU A 337 19.39 5.33 20.71
N CYS A 338 18.42 5.11 19.80
CA CYS A 338 17.27 5.97 19.64
C CYS A 338 16.12 5.62 20.59
N SER A 339 15.95 4.35 20.93
CA SER A 339 14.84 3.88 21.77
C SER A 339 14.81 4.55 23.14
N LEU A 340 13.67 5.11 23.53
CA LEU A 340 13.47 5.85 24.80
C LEU A 340 13.34 4.89 25.98
N ARG A 341 14.38 4.09 26.20
CA ARG A 341 14.45 3.04 27.23
C ARG A 341 14.43 3.64 28.63
N PRO A 342 13.81 2.93 29.62
CA PRO A 342 13.78 3.41 31.00
C PRO A 342 15.19 3.46 31.63
N ASP A 343 15.37 4.37 32.59
CA ASP A 343 16.58 4.58 33.39
C ASP A 343 17.84 5.00 32.61
N GLU A 344 17.68 5.37 31.34
CA GLU A 344 18.76 5.83 30.47
C GLU A 344 18.51 7.29 30.03
N ASP A 345 19.59 8.10 29.95
CA ASP A 345 19.50 9.41 29.31
C ASP A 345 19.31 9.23 27.80
N LYS A 346 18.26 9.85 27.25
CA LYS A 346 17.91 9.75 25.82
C LYS A 346 17.67 11.11 25.21
N LEU A 347 18.15 11.26 23.98
CA LEU A 347 17.92 12.46 23.20
C LEU A 347 16.53 12.37 22.54
N ALA A 348 15.74 13.42 22.76
CA ALA A 348 14.40 13.49 22.22
C ALA A 348 14.16 14.81 21.47
N TYR A 349 13.17 14.80 20.60
CA TYR A 349 12.56 15.96 19.99
C TYR A 349 11.14 16.06 20.54
N SER A 350 10.83 17.17 21.22
CA SER A 350 9.64 17.24 22.06
C SER A 350 8.71 18.37 21.65
N VAL A 351 7.42 18.10 21.81
CA VAL A 351 6.36 19.11 21.80
C VAL A 351 5.82 19.21 23.23
N ILE A 352 5.99 20.37 23.86
CA ILE A 352 5.63 20.60 25.25
C ILE A 352 4.44 21.55 25.29
N PHE A 353 3.32 21.07 25.84
CA PHE A 353 2.05 21.76 25.90
C PHE A 353 1.78 22.31 27.29
N GLU A 354 1.28 23.54 27.38
CA GLU A 354 0.58 24.04 28.55
C GLU A 354 -0.93 23.97 28.28
N MET A 355 -1.62 23.13 28.99
CA MET A 355 -3.04 22.88 28.77
C MET A 355 -3.84 22.88 30.07
N THR A 356 -5.12 23.27 29.93
CA THR A 356 -6.06 23.33 31.08
C THR A 356 -6.64 21.96 31.37
N ASP A 357 -7.34 21.82 32.53
CA ASP A 357 -8.17 20.67 32.89
C ASP A 357 -9.20 20.27 31.82
N ALA A 358 -9.64 21.23 30.98
CA ALA A 358 -10.53 20.99 29.86
C ALA A 358 -9.77 20.62 28.56
N ALA A 359 -8.52 20.20 28.68
CA ALA A 359 -7.64 19.85 27.54
C ALA A 359 -7.50 20.97 26.48
N VAL A 360 -7.64 22.25 26.89
CA VAL A 360 -7.44 23.37 25.99
C VAL A 360 -5.97 23.80 26.02
N VAL A 361 -5.29 23.64 24.90
CA VAL A 361 -3.89 24.09 24.73
C VAL A 361 -3.84 25.61 24.78
N LYS A 362 -3.14 26.17 25.77
CA LYS A 362 -2.89 27.62 25.92
C LYS A 362 -1.70 28.07 25.09
N LYS A 363 -0.63 27.33 25.17
CA LYS A 363 0.57 27.50 24.35
C LYS A 363 1.33 26.19 24.25
N TYR A 364 2.21 26.09 23.28
CA TYR A 364 3.14 24.99 23.14
C TYR A 364 4.48 25.49 22.60
N ARG A 365 5.53 24.70 22.82
CA ARG A 365 6.85 24.89 22.24
C ARG A 365 7.38 23.59 21.68
N ILE A 366 8.21 23.70 20.66
CA ILE A 366 8.90 22.57 20.04
C ILE A 366 10.38 22.74 20.34
N ALA A 367 10.99 21.75 20.97
CA ALA A 367 12.38 21.82 21.42
C ALA A 367 13.07 20.47 21.32
N ARG A 368 14.39 20.48 21.16
CA ARG A 368 15.21 19.32 21.44
C ARG A 368 15.39 19.19 22.93
N THR A 369 15.22 17.99 23.45
CA THR A 369 15.28 17.71 24.90
C THR A 369 16.21 16.55 25.19
N VAL A 370 16.63 16.44 26.45
CA VAL A 370 17.16 15.21 27.03
C VAL A 370 16.17 14.74 28.09
N ILE A 371 15.81 13.48 28.02
CA ILE A 371 14.86 12.85 28.96
C ILE A 371 15.49 11.64 29.60
N ARG A 372 14.92 11.21 30.74
CA ARG A 372 15.16 9.90 31.34
C ARG A 372 13.80 9.29 31.66
N SER A 373 13.41 8.26 30.91
CA SER A 373 12.15 7.56 31.15
C SER A 373 12.24 6.84 32.50
N ASN A 374 11.25 7.05 33.38
CA ASN A 374 11.20 6.43 34.69
C ASN A 374 10.66 5.00 34.63
N ARG A 375 9.79 4.69 33.63
CA ARG A 375 9.19 3.39 33.48
C ARG A 375 8.70 3.14 32.07
N ARG A 376 8.77 1.88 31.65
CA ARG A 376 8.09 1.37 30.47
C ARG A 376 6.85 0.59 30.90
N TYR A 377 5.68 0.99 30.42
CA TYR A 377 4.43 0.24 30.56
C TYR A 377 4.11 -0.53 29.28
N THR A 378 3.46 -1.68 29.44
CA THR A 378 2.71 -2.29 28.34
C THR A 378 1.32 -1.66 28.24
N TYR A 379 0.69 -1.75 27.06
CA TYR A 379 -0.71 -1.32 26.91
C TYR A 379 -1.64 -2.03 27.89
N GLU A 380 -1.37 -3.30 28.18
CA GLU A 380 -2.16 -4.10 29.13
C GLU A 380 -2.01 -3.60 30.57
N GLU A 381 -0.80 -3.22 31.01
CA GLU A 381 -0.57 -2.66 32.34
C GLU A 381 -1.25 -1.31 32.50
N ALA A 382 -1.08 -0.40 31.52
CA ALA A 382 -1.74 0.92 31.55
C ALA A 382 -3.27 0.76 31.50
N GLN A 383 -3.80 -0.16 30.70
CA GLN A 383 -5.23 -0.45 30.63
C GLN A 383 -5.78 -0.98 31.97
N ALA A 384 -5.05 -1.86 32.62
CA ALA A 384 -5.45 -2.39 33.93
C ALA A 384 -5.57 -1.27 34.98
N ILE A 385 -4.68 -0.26 34.95
CA ILE A 385 -4.75 0.92 35.82
C ILE A 385 -6.03 1.68 35.56
N ILE A 386 -6.32 1.98 34.28
CA ILE A 386 -7.51 2.75 33.85
C ILE A 386 -8.80 2.00 34.22
N GLU A 387 -8.91 0.71 33.91
CA GLU A 387 -10.08 -0.11 34.20
C GLU A 387 -10.37 -0.23 35.71
N ARG A 388 -9.31 -0.39 36.52
CA ARG A 388 -9.44 -0.45 37.99
C ARG A 388 -10.04 0.83 38.57
N PHE A 389 -9.56 2.00 38.09
CA PHE A 389 -10.11 3.30 38.51
C PHE A 389 -11.55 3.47 38.08
N GLN A 390 -11.92 3.06 36.89
CA GLN A 390 -13.32 3.10 36.39
C GLN A 390 -14.25 2.23 37.25
N GLN A 391 -13.73 1.15 37.84
CA GLN A 391 -14.48 0.27 38.74
C GLN A 391 -14.54 0.78 40.18
N GLY A 392 -14.03 1.98 40.46
CA GLY A 392 -14.08 2.63 41.76
C GLY A 392 -12.89 2.28 42.72
N GLY A 393 -11.84 1.68 42.21
CA GLY A 393 -10.59 1.45 42.93
C GLY A 393 -9.73 2.72 42.97
N ASN A 394 -9.53 3.31 44.16
CA ASN A 394 -8.81 4.58 44.31
C ASN A 394 -7.34 4.45 44.71
N GLU A 395 -6.87 3.25 44.98
CA GLU A 395 -5.49 3.03 45.45
C GLU A 395 -4.59 2.58 44.31
N PRO A 396 -3.33 3.09 44.24
CA PRO A 396 -2.34 2.60 43.30
C PRO A 396 -2.13 1.10 43.42
N LEU A 397 -1.79 0.43 42.36
CA LEU A 397 -1.31 -0.96 42.44
C LEU A 397 0.02 -0.99 43.22
N PRO A 398 0.30 -2.02 44.03
CA PRO A 398 1.57 -2.13 44.69
C PRO A 398 2.74 -2.07 43.70
N GLY A 399 3.65 -1.09 43.90
CA GLY A 399 4.80 -0.85 43.02
C GLY A 399 4.53 0.03 41.79
N ASP A 400 3.36 0.65 41.73
CA ASP A 400 3.04 1.62 40.68
C ASP A 400 2.99 3.03 41.24
N GLU A 401 4.05 3.80 41.00
CA GLU A 401 4.21 5.16 41.51
C GLU A 401 3.57 6.23 40.57
N TYR A 402 3.22 5.87 39.32
CA TYR A 402 2.79 6.82 38.32
C TYR A 402 1.33 6.68 37.88
N THR A 403 0.53 5.95 38.69
CA THR A 403 -0.90 5.77 38.48
C THR A 403 -1.64 7.09 38.26
N SER A 404 -1.35 8.14 39.06
CA SER A 404 -2.02 9.44 38.96
C SER A 404 -1.74 10.15 37.62
N GLN A 405 -0.52 10.02 37.12
CA GLN A 405 -0.12 10.60 35.83
C GLN A 405 -0.83 9.91 34.65
N ILE A 406 -0.92 8.58 34.68
CA ILE A 406 -1.64 7.80 33.64
C ILE A 406 -3.12 8.18 33.63
N LEU A 407 -3.77 8.26 34.80
CA LEU A 407 -5.19 8.60 34.91
C LEU A 407 -5.47 10.04 34.44
N GLU A 408 -4.60 10.98 34.74
CA GLU A 408 -4.77 12.34 34.28
C GLU A 408 -4.55 12.48 32.77
N LEU A 409 -3.56 11.79 32.21
CA LEU A 409 -3.37 11.73 30.75
C LEU A 409 -4.57 11.05 30.08
N ASP A 410 -5.12 9.96 30.61
CA ASP A 410 -6.32 9.30 30.09
C ASP A 410 -7.52 10.25 30.08
N ARG A 411 -7.72 11.00 31.17
CA ARG A 411 -8.79 12.00 31.27
C ARG A 411 -8.67 13.07 30.21
N LEU A 412 -7.46 13.63 30.04
CA LEU A 412 -7.20 14.66 29.02
C LEU A 412 -7.36 14.10 27.61
N ALA A 413 -6.87 12.90 27.33
CA ALA A 413 -6.99 12.22 26.04
C ALA A 413 -8.45 11.99 25.64
N LYS A 414 -9.30 11.57 26.59
CA LYS A 414 -10.75 11.40 26.35
C LYS A 414 -11.43 12.70 25.92
N ILE A 415 -11.06 13.82 26.55
CA ILE A 415 -11.59 15.15 26.15
C ILE A 415 -11.11 15.53 24.75
N LEU A 416 -9.83 15.32 24.43
CA LEU A 416 -9.28 15.58 23.10
C LEU A 416 -9.98 14.75 22.04
N ARG A 417 -10.19 13.45 22.30
CA ARG A 417 -10.86 12.51 21.42
C ARG A 417 -12.31 12.92 21.16
N GLU A 418 -13.07 13.20 22.22
CA GLU A 418 -14.45 13.65 22.11
C GLU A 418 -14.59 14.91 21.23
N LYS A 419 -13.71 15.90 21.48
CA LYS A 419 -13.66 17.10 20.66
C LYS A 419 -13.37 16.81 19.19
N ARG A 420 -12.41 15.93 18.89
CA ARG A 420 -12.06 15.53 17.53
C ARG A 420 -13.25 14.90 16.78
N PHE A 421 -14.04 14.06 17.46
CA PHE A 421 -15.26 13.50 16.87
C PHE A 421 -16.36 14.54 16.66
N VAL A 422 -16.51 15.50 17.56
CA VAL A 422 -17.43 16.65 17.38
C VAL A 422 -17.02 17.47 16.16
N ASP A 423 -15.72 17.65 15.92
CA ASP A 423 -15.15 18.37 14.77
C ASP A 423 -15.27 17.57 13.45
N GLY A 424 -15.65 16.28 13.49
CA GLY A 424 -15.93 15.47 12.30
C GLY A 424 -14.90 14.39 11.97
N ALA A 425 -14.06 14.00 12.92
CA ALA A 425 -13.17 12.85 12.70
C ALA A 425 -13.96 11.55 12.50
N LEU A 426 -13.45 10.66 11.65
CA LEU A 426 -14.05 9.36 11.38
C LEU A 426 -13.56 8.32 12.41
N GLY A 427 -14.48 7.51 12.91
CA GLY A 427 -14.20 6.42 13.84
C GLY A 427 -14.43 5.06 13.19
N PHE A 428 -13.36 4.46 12.68
CA PHE A 428 -13.38 3.06 12.25
C PHE A 428 -12.74 2.21 13.36
N ASP A 429 -13.54 1.41 14.04
CA ASP A 429 -13.04 0.42 15.00
C ASP A 429 -12.44 -0.74 14.22
N ARG A 430 -11.12 -0.72 14.02
CA ARG A 430 -10.43 -1.84 13.36
C ARG A 430 -10.10 -2.92 14.37
N VAL A 431 -10.55 -4.12 14.09
CA VAL A 431 -10.11 -5.33 14.77
C VAL A 431 -8.91 -5.87 13.98
N GLU A 432 -7.73 -5.91 14.62
CA GLU A 432 -6.54 -6.50 14.02
C GLU A 432 -6.52 -8.00 14.26
N VAL A 433 -6.39 -8.77 13.18
CA VAL A 433 -6.19 -10.21 13.25
C VAL A 433 -4.73 -10.48 13.58
N ARG A 434 -4.47 -11.19 14.67
CA ARG A 434 -3.15 -11.61 15.12
C ARG A 434 -3.11 -13.12 15.26
N PHE A 435 -1.91 -13.69 15.12
CA PHE A 435 -1.67 -15.11 15.27
C PHE A 435 -0.71 -15.36 16.45
N ASP A 436 -1.05 -16.36 17.28
CA ASP A 436 -0.03 -16.98 18.11
C ASP A 436 0.72 -17.98 17.24
N ILE A 437 2.01 -17.82 17.16
CA ILE A 437 2.89 -18.65 16.33
C ILE A 437 3.89 -19.39 17.22
N ASP A 438 4.21 -20.63 16.87
CA ASP A 438 5.22 -21.41 17.55
C ASP A 438 6.65 -20.97 17.15
N GLU A 439 7.67 -21.60 17.73
CA GLU A 439 9.08 -21.34 17.43
C GLU A 439 9.48 -21.59 15.98
N LYS A 440 8.68 -22.33 15.23
CA LYS A 440 8.87 -22.59 13.80
C LYS A 440 8.09 -21.64 12.90
N GLY A 441 7.35 -20.69 13.50
CA GLY A 441 6.50 -19.75 12.81
C GLY A 441 5.14 -20.32 12.39
N HIS A 442 4.73 -21.52 12.87
CA HIS A 442 3.46 -22.12 12.52
C HIS A 442 2.31 -21.49 13.34
N PRO A 443 1.16 -21.13 12.74
CA PRO A 443 0.05 -20.48 13.43
C PRO A 443 -0.76 -21.46 14.28
N MET A 444 -0.71 -21.29 15.60
CA MET A 444 -1.38 -22.13 16.58
C MET A 444 -2.81 -21.67 16.86
N SER A 445 -3.00 -20.37 17.06
CA SER A 445 -4.30 -19.75 17.32
C SER A 445 -4.42 -18.38 16.65
N VAL A 446 -5.67 -17.93 16.54
CA VAL A 446 -6.00 -16.57 16.06
C VAL A 446 -6.62 -15.80 17.22
N TYR A 447 -6.18 -14.57 17.43
CA TYR A 447 -6.80 -13.66 18.39
C TYR A 447 -7.00 -12.27 17.79
N PHE A 448 -7.86 -11.50 18.43
CA PHE A 448 -8.22 -10.17 17.97
C PHE A 448 -7.69 -9.12 18.93
N LYS A 449 -6.95 -8.17 18.37
CA LYS A 449 -6.47 -7.04 19.12
C LYS A 449 -7.42 -5.86 18.91
N GLU A 450 -8.02 -5.41 20.00
CA GLU A 450 -8.88 -4.24 20.03
C GLU A 450 -8.13 -3.03 20.57
N SER A 451 -8.44 -1.84 20.04
CA SER A 451 -7.93 -0.59 20.57
C SER A 451 -8.72 -0.21 21.83
N LYS A 452 -8.04 -0.16 22.99
CA LYS A 452 -8.62 0.20 24.29
C LYS A 452 -8.19 1.60 24.71
N ASP A 453 -8.64 2.06 25.89
CA ASP A 453 -8.37 3.41 26.42
C ASP A 453 -6.87 3.74 26.46
N ALA A 454 -6.02 2.80 26.87
CA ALA A 454 -4.57 3.01 26.90
C ALA A 454 -3.97 3.25 25.50
N ASN A 455 -4.50 2.58 24.47
CA ASN A 455 -4.09 2.84 23.08
C ASN A 455 -4.56 4.22 22.62
N GLN A 456 -5.80 4.59 22.96
CA GLN A 456 -6.38 5.89 22.61
C GLN A 456 -5.68 7.04 23.33
N LEU A 457 -5.21 6.83 24.58
CA LEU A 457 -4.40 7.80 25.31
C LEU A 457 -3.16 8.20 24.49
N ILE A 458 -2.36 7.23 24.08
CA ILE A 458 -1.15 7.46 23.28
C ILE A 458 -1.54 8.10 21.93
N GLU A 459 -2.54 7.53 21.23
CA GLU A 459 -3.04 8.06 19.94
C GLU A 459 -3.32 9.55 20.00
N GLU A 460 -4.11 10.02 20.99
CA GLU A 460 -4.55 11.42 21.02
C GLU A 460 -3.40 12.39 21.28
N PHE A 461 -2.41 12.04 22.13
CA PHE A 461 -1.23 12.90 22.33
C PHE A 461 -0.29 12.87 21.11
N MET A 462 -0.15 11.74 20.43
CA MET A 462 0.59 11.67 19.16
C MET A 462 -0.09 12.50 18.07
N LEU A 463 -1.42 12.42 17.94
CA LEU A 463 -2.20 13.25 17.03
C LEU A 463 -2.05 14.74 17.34
N LEU A 464 -2.09 15.10 18.63
CA LEU A 464 -1.92 16.48 19.07
C LEU A 464 -0.54 17.02 18.71
N ALA A 465 0.53 16.25 18.94
CA ALA A 465 1.89 16.63 18.59
C ALA A 465 2.07 16.77 17.06
N ASN A 466 1.64 15.77 16.29
CA ASN A 466 1.70 15.78 14.82
C ASN A 466 0.98 17.01 14.23
N ARG A 467 -0.23 17.28 14.70
CA ARG A 467 -1.01 18.45 14.29
C ARG A 467 -0.29 19.75 14.64
N SER A 468 0.18 19.88 15.87
CA SER A 468 0.83 21.12 16.35
C SER A 468 2.13 21.44 15.58
N VAL A 469 2.91 20.40 15.23
CA VAL A 469 4.10 20.53 14.39
C VAL A 469 3.74 21.01 12.98
N ALA A 470 2.70 20.42 12.37
CA ALA A 470 2.24 20.83 11.05
C ALA A 470 1.68 22.26 11.04
N GLU A 471 0.91 22.64 12.07
CA GLU A 471 0.38 24.00 12.25
C GLU A 471 1.48 25.03 12.48
N TYR A 472 2.53 24.68 13.25
CA TYR A 472 3.65 25.58 13.53
C TYR A 472 4.34 26.08 12.27
N ILE A 473 4.50 25.22 11.27
CA ILE A 473 5.10 25.58 9.98
C ILE A 473 4.05 26.12 9.01
N GLY A 474 2.90 25.44 8.88
CA GLY A 474 1.91 25.72 7.84
C GLY A 474 1.07 26.96 8.07
N LYS A 475 0.81 27.34 9.34
CA LYS A 475 0.04 28.56 9.69
C LYS A 475 0.86 29.85 9.67
N LYS A 476 2.18 29.77 9.56
CA LYS A 476 2.99 30.99 9.41
C LYS A 476 2.68 31.64 8.06
N GLN A 477 2.03 32.79 8.12
CA GLN A 477 1.70 33.63 6.95
C GLN A 477 2.96 34.39 6.48
N ASP A 478 3.98 33.67 6.06
CA ASP A 478 5.14 34.27 5.42
C ASP A 478 4.88 34.52 3.93
N ARG A 479 5.45 35.61 3.37
CA ARG A 479 5.41 35.87 1.92
C ARG A 479 6.01 34.72 1.09
N ASN A 480 6.85 33.88 1.71
CA ASN A 480 7.41 32.67 1.14
C ASN A 480 7.17 31.51 2.13
N PRO A 481 6.12 30.70 1.96
CA PRO A 481 5.86 29.55 2.81
C PRO A 481 7.02 28.54 2.71
N LYS A 482 7.40 27.97 3.86
CA LYS A 482 8.44 26.93 3.93
C LYS A 482 7.90 25.63 3.36
N THR A 483 8.69 24.96 2.53
CA THR A 483 8.39 23.59 2.09
C THR A 483 8.38 22.67 3.31
N PHE A 484 7.32 21.89 3.46
CA PHE A 484 7.17 20.96 4.58
C PHE A 484 6.51 19.67 4.13
N VAL A 485 6.66 18.60 4.89
CA VAL A 485 6.04 17.31 4.61
C VAL A 485 4.73 17.23 5.38
N TYR A 486 3.64 17.02 4.67
CA TYR A 486 2.32 16.80 5.26
C TYR A 486 1.86 15.36 5.03
N ARG A 487 1.08 14.84 5.96
CA ARG A 487 0.29 13.63 5.78
C ARG A 487 -1.14 14.07 5.47
N VAL A 488 -1.55 13.90 4.24
CA VAL A 488 -2.85 14.37 3.76
C VAL A 488 -3.80 13.22 3.49
N HIS A 489 -5.09 13.48 3.68
CA HIS A 489 -6.18 12.56 3.34
C HIS A 489 -7.31 13.36 2.71
N ASP A 490 -7.48 13.17 1.41
CA ASP A 490 -8.49 13.91 0.65
C ASP A 490 -9.92 13.47 1.00
N VAL A 491 -10.87 14.30 0.64
CA VAL A 491 -12.30 14.00 0.78
C VAL A 491 -12.66 12.77 -0.06
N PRO A 492 -13.68 12.00 0.36
CA PRO A 492 -14.13 10.86 -0.43
C PRO A 492 -14.61 11.28 -1.82
N ASP A 493 -14.35 10.46 -2.80
CA ASP A 493 -14.83 10.63 -4.16
C ASP A 493 -16.38 10.61 -4.18
N PRO A 494 -17.05 11.61 -4.79
CA PRO A 494 -18.51 11.71 -4.82
C PRO A 494 -19.20 10.49 -5.44
N ASP A 495 -18.61 9.88 -6.49
CA ASP A 495 -19.17 8.70 -7.15
C ASP A 495 -19.08 7.48 -6.23
N ARG A 496 -17.97 7.32 -5.51
CA ARG A 496 -17.80 6.24 -4.52
C ARG A 496 -18.77 6.40 -3.35
N LEU A 497 -19.00 7.63 -2.86
CA LEU A 497 -20.02 7.90 -1.83
C LEU A 497 -21.43 7.60 -2.32
N SER A 498 -21.74 7.96 -3.57
CA SER A 498 -23.04 7.65 -4.19
C SER A 498 -23.24 6.14 -4.31
N ASN A 499 -22.21 5.40 -4.72
CA ASN A 499 -22.24 3.94 -4.79
C ASN A 499 -22.42 3.32 -3.39
N LEU A 500 -21.73 3.84 -2.37
CA LEU A 500 -21.91 3.42 -0.99
C LEU A 500 -23.37 3.65 -0.54
N GLN A 501 -23.94 4.83 -0.81
CA GLN A 501 -25.33 5.16 -0.46
C GLN A 501 -26.33 4.19 -1.11
N GLN A 502 -26.16 3.90 -2.40
CA GLN A 502 -26.98 2.93 -3.11
C GLN A 502 -26.86 1.53 -2.49
N PHE A 503 -25.66 1.14 -2.12
CA PHE A 503 -25.39 -0.15 -1.51
C PHE A 503 -26.09 -0.28 -0.14
N ILE A 504 -25.83 0.65 0.79
CA ILE A 504 -26.38 0.59 2.15
C ILE A 504 -27.91 0.80 2.21
N SER A 505 -28.49 1.46 1.20
CA SER A 505 -29.94 1.63 1.10
C SER A 505 -30.69 0.30 1.01
N LYS A 506 -30.05 -0.76 0.48
CA LYS A 506 -30.60 -2.11 0.43
C LYS A 506 -30.78 -2.74 1.80
N PHE A 507 -30.03 -2.26 2.80
CA PHE A 507 -30.13 -2.66 4.21
C PHE A 507 -30.98 -1.69 5.03
N GLY A 508 -31.56 -0.65 4.41
CA GLY A 508 -32.38 0.36 5.07
C GLY A 508 -31.60 1.52 5.69
N TYR A 509 -30.27 1.60 5.48
CA TYR A 509 -29.45 2.70 5.98
C TYR A 509 -29.36 3.86 5.00
N LYS A 510 -29.04 5.05 5.53
CA LYS A 510 -28.86 6.26 4.73
C LYS A 510 -27.65 7.05 5.22
N ILE A 511 -26.90 7.62 4.29
CA ILE A 511 -25.83 8.59 4.58
C ILE A 511 -26.11 9.89 3.81
N LYS A 512 -25.57 11.00 4.31
CA LYS A 512 -25.51 12.26 3.56
C LYS A 512 -24.31 12.17 2.62
N VAL A 513 -24.54 12.39 1.33
CA VAL A 513 -23.48 12.45 0.30
C VAL A 513 -23.21 13.88 -0.14
N THR A 514 -23.99 14.85 0.36
CA THR A 514 -23.88 16.29 0.09
C THR A 514 -23.91 17.07 1.41
N GLY A 515 -23.32 18.26 1.41
CA GLY A 515 -23.20 19.11 2.58
C GLY A 515 -21.75 19.46 2.89
N THR A 516 -21.46 19.89 4.12
CA THR A 516 -20.09 20.11 4.56
C THR A 516 -19.37 18.79 4.81
N ASN A 517 -18.04 18.79 4.77
CA ASN A 517 -17.23 17.61 5.11
C ASN A 517 -17.59 17.05 6.49
N VAL A 518 -17.89 17.92 7.45
CA VAL A 518 -18.31 17.55 8.80
C VAL A 518 -19.69 16.85 8.79
N ASP A 519 -20.63 17.31 7.97
CA ASP A 519 -21.96 16.66 7.85
C ASP A 519 -21.86 15.25 7.28
N VAL A 520 -21.02 15.07 6.24
CA VAL A 520 -20.78 13.76 5.63
C VAL A 520 -20.10 12.83 6.63
N ALA A 521 -19.05 13.30 7.33
CA ALA A 521 -18.34 12.53 8.34
C ALA A 521 -19.25 12.12 9.53
N LYS A 522 -20.05 13.02 10.06
CA LYS A 522 -21.03 12.70 11.11
C LYS A 522 -22.07 11.68 10.66
N SER A 523 -22.52 11.79 9.41
CA SER A 523 -23.45 10.82 8.84
C SER A 523 -22.82 9.43 8.68
N MET A 524 -21.53 9.39 8.33
CA MET A 524 -20.76 8.14 8.25
C MET A 524 -20.56 7.51 9.63
N ASN A 525 -20.15 8.30 10.63
CA ASN A 525 -20.01 7.83 12.01
C ASN A 525 -21.34 7.28 12.57
N LYS A 526 -22.47 7.95 12.24
CA LYS A 526 -23.78 7.43 12.59
C LYS A 526 -24.08 6.09 11.93
N LEU A 527 -23.77 5.94 10.64
CA LEU A 527 -23.92 4.65 9.94
C LEU A 527 -23.13 3.55 10.64
N LEU A 528 -21.86 3.82 10.96
CA LEU A 528 -20.97 2.84 11.64
C LEU A 528 -21.52 2.46 13.01
N ALA A 529 -22.05 3.42 13.77
CA ALA A 529 -22.70 3.17 15.05
C ALA A 529 -23.99 2.34 14.88
N ASP A 530 -24.79 2.67 13.87
CA ASP A 530 -26.08 2.00 13.60
C ASP A 530 -25.92 0.53 13.16
N VAL A 531 -24.79 0.17 12.54
CA VAL A 531 -24.50 -1.22 12.10
C VAL A 531 -23.76 -2.04 13.15
N LYS A 532 -23.24 -1.43 14.21
CA LYS A 532 -22.44 -2.11 15.24
C LYS A 532 -23.23 -3.27 15.88
N GLY A 533 -22.61 -4.45 15.91
CA GLY A 533 -23.23 -5.68 16.43
C GLY A 533 -24.23 -6.35 15.49
N LYS A 534 -24.46 -5.84 14.27
CA LYS A 534 -25.36 -6.44 13.29
C LYS A 534 -24.63 -7.33 12.30
N LYS A 535 -25.36 -8.20 11.61
CA LYS A 535 -24.79 -9.16 10.66
C LYS A 535 -24.07 -8.50 9.48
N GLU A 536 -24.56 -7.34 9.05
CA GLU A 536 -24.02 -6.55 7.93
C GLU A 536 -22.87 -5.63 8.34
N GLN A 537 -22.47 -5.53 9.62
CA GLN A 537 -21.45 -4.61 10.13
C GLN A 537 -20.17 -4.68 9.30
N ASN A 538 -19.55 -5.85 9.21
CA ASN A 538 -18.27 -6.03 8.52
C ASN A 538 -18.34 -5.57 7.05
N LEU A 539 -19.41 -5.95 6.35
CA LEU A 539 -19.58 -5.59 4.95
C LEU A 539 -19.76 -4.08 4.76
N VAL A 540 -20.56 -3.43 5.61
CA VAL A 540 -20.78 -1.97 5.56
C VAL A 540 -19.47 -1.23 5.89
N GLU A 541 -18.71 -1.67 6.90
CA GLU A 541 -17.42 -1.09 7.26
C GLU A 541 -16.41 -1.20 6.11
N ILE A 542 -16.26 -2.38 5.48
CA ILE A 542 -15.36 -2.60 4.35
C ILE A 542 -15.72 -1.67 3.17
N VAL A 543 -17.00 -1.59 2.80
CA VAL A 543 -17.43 -0.75 1.67
C VAL A 543 -17.26 0.73 2.01
N SER A 544 -17.52 1.13 3.26
CA SER A 544 -17.29 2.49 3.74
C SER A 544 -15.81 2.89 3.65
N ILE A 545 -14.88 2.02 4.12
CA ILE A 545 -13.44 2.25 4.01
C ILE A 545 -13.00 2.34 2.53
N ARG A 546 -13.52 1.47 1.66
CA ARG A 546 -13.22 1.49 0.22
C ARG A 546 -13.72 2.74 -0.51
N SER A 547 -14.69 3.44 0.06
CA SER A 547 -15.17 4.71 -0.49
C SER A 547 -14.24 5.88 -0.18
N MET A 548 -13.33 5.74 0.80
CA MET A 548 -12.37 6.77 1.19
C MET A 548 -11.18 6.81 0.23
N GLN A 549 -10.53 7.96 0.18
CA GLN A 549 -9.22 8.10 -0.47
C GLN A 549 -8.12 7.49 0.40
N LYS A 550 -6.94 7.28 -0.17
CA LYS A 550 -5.77 6.89 0.61
C LYS A 550 -5.05 8.13 1.14
N ALA A 551 -4.57 8.07 2.37
CA ALA A 551 -3.68 9.09 2.88
C ALA A 551 -2.29 8.94 2.22
N ILE A 552 -1.65 10.06 1.89
CA ILE A 552 -0.34 10.13 1.25
C ILE A 552 0.55 11.19 1.92
N TYR A 553 1.85 11.12 1.67
CA TYR A 553 2.77 12.20 1.99
C TYR A 553 2.90 13.13 0.78
N THR A 554 2.91 14.44 1.03
CA THR A 554 3.10 15.46 0.00
C THR A 554 3.56 16.78 0.64
N THR A 555 4.11 17.67 -0.16
CA THR A 555 4.43 19.05 0.26
C THR A 555 3.24 20.01 0.12
N ASP A 556 2.15 19.56 -0.49
CA ASP A 556 0.92 20.33 -0.67
C ASP A 556 -0.12 19.98 0.40
N ASN A 557 -0.38 20.90 1.31
CA ASN A 557 -1.34 20.68 2.37
C ASN A 557 -2.78 20.83 1.85
N ILE A 558 -3.55 19.74 1.90
CA ILE A 558 -4.99 19.72 1.63
C ILE A 558 -5.81 19.33 2.87
N GLY A 559 -5.14 19.21 4.03
CA GLY A 559 -5.74 18.72 5.26
C GLY A 559 -5.85 17.19 5.33
N HIS A 560 -6.42 16.70 6.42
CA HIS A 560 -6.61 15.28 6.66
C HIS A 560 -8.08 14.99 7.01
N TYR A 561 -8.89 14.65 6.00
CA TYR A 561 -10.34 14.45 6.13
C TYR A 561 -10.71 13.46 7.25
N GLY A 562 -10.08 12.29 7.29
CA GLY A 562 -10.41 11.26 8.28
C GLY A 562 -10.14 11.67 9.73
N LEU A 563 -9.23 12.63 9.99
CA LEU A 563 -8.91 13.16 11.31
C LEU A 563 -9.59 14.50 11.62
N ALA A 564 -10.24 15.12 10.64
CA ALA A 564 -10.80 16.48 10.72
C ALA A 564 -9.74 17.55 11.07
N PHE A 565 -8.53 17.44 10.49
CA PHE A 565 -7.45 18.39 10.71
C PHE A 565 -7.13 19.17 9.43
N ASP A 566 -7.01 20.50 9.56
CA ASP A 566 -6.57 21.36 8.46
C ASP A 566 -5.07 21.22 8.16
N TYR A 567 -4.26 20.85 9.16
CA TYR A 567 -2.83 20.63 9.07
C TYR A 567 -2.48 19.36 9.81
N TYR A 568 -1.78 18.46 9.14
CA TYR A 568 -1.32 17.23 9.76
C TYR A 568 -0.01 16.75 9.12
N THR A 569 0.87 16.23 9.93
CA THR A 569 2.11 15.58 9.52
C THR A 569 2.37 14.35 10.37
N HIS A 570 3.33 13.55 10.01
CA HIS A 570 3.90 12.54 10.87
C HIS A 570 5.22 13.05 11.45
N PHE A 571 5.33 13.04 12.75
CA PHE A 571 6.49 13.49 13.52
C PHE A 571 6.89 12.47 14.59
N THR A 572 5.95 11.61 15.01
CA THR A 572 6.01 10.85 16.27
C THR A 572 6.63 9.45 16.14
N SER A 573 7.13 9.04 14.96
CA SER A 573 7.72 7.70 14.80
C SER A 573 8.92 7.68 13.83
N PRO A 574 10.00 8.41 14.10
CA PRO A 574 11.16 8.52 13.21
C PRO A 574 12.04 7.25 13.17
N ILE A 575 11.93 6.34 14.15
CA ILE A 575 12.65 5.06 14.12
C ILE A 575 12.13 4.19 12.97
N ARG A 576 10.83 4.23 12.71
CA ARG A 576 10.15 3.34 11.77
C ARG A 576 9.53 4.00 10.54
N ARG A 577 9.55 5.34 10.43
CA ARG A 577 9.04 6.08 9.26
C ARG A 577 10.00 7.18 8.84
N TYR A 578 10.47 7.13 7.61
CA TYR A 578 11.38 8.13 7.06
C TYR A 578 10.77 9.54 6.93
N PRO A 579 9.48 9.71 6.58
CA PRO A 579 8.85 11.04 6.59
C PRO A 579 8.94 11.77 7.92
N ASP A 580 8.85 11.06 9.05
CA ASP A 580 9.03 11.64 10.40
C ASP A 580 10.46 12.17 10.57
N LEU A 581 11.47 11.41 10.11
CA LEU A 581 12.85 11.85 10.11
C LEU A 581 13.07 13.09 9.22
N MET A 582 12.42 13.14 8.05
CA MET A 582 12.42 14.34 7.21
C MET A 582 11.82 15.55 7.94
N VAL A 583 10.70 15.35 8.64
CA VAL A 583 10.04 16.39 9.44
C VAL A 583 10.95 16.88 10.56
N HIS A 584 11.64 16.02 11.30
CA HIS A 584 12.61 16.40 12.33
C HIS A 584 13.73 17.29 11.77
N ARG A 585 14.30 16.93 10.62
CA ARG A 585 15.35 17.69 9.94
C ARG A 585 14.86 19.04 9.45
N LEU A 586 13.68 19.10 8.85
CA LEU A 586 13.05 20.34 8.38
C LEU A 586 12.74 21.28 9.55
N LEU A 587 12.20 20.75 10.67
CA LEU A 587 11.96 21.50 11.89
C LEU A 587 13.26 22.12 12.44
N THR A 588 14.30 21.31 12.60
CA THR A 588 15.62 21.79 13.08
C THR A 588 16.14 22.94 12.21
N ARG A 589 16.07 22.76 10.90
CA ARG A 589 16.47 23.79 9.93
C ARG A 589 15.66 25.08 10.07
N TYR A 590 14.34 24.97 10.22
CA TYR A 590 13.46 26.14 10.24
C TYR A 590 13.39 26.84 11.60
N LEU A 591 13.53 26.11 12.69
CA LEU A 591 13.68 26.69 14.04
C LEU A 591 14.95 27.49 14.17
N SER A 592 16.03 27.06 13.52
CA SER A 592 17.31 27.79 13.44
C SER A 592 17.31 28.92 12.40
N GLY A 593 16.17 29.31 11.82
CA GLY A 593 16.05 30.37 10.82
C GLY A 593 16.51 30.02 9.41
N GLY A 594 16.78 28.73 9.12
CA GLY A 594 17.26 28.28 7.83
C GLY A 594 16.25 28.51 6.67
N ARG A 595 16.80 28.58 5.44
CA ARG A 595 15.99 28.75 4.22
C ARG A 595 15.17 27.53 3.89
N SER A 596 14.04 27.72 3.17
CA SER A 596 13.22 26.62 2.62
C SER A 596 14.06 25.69 1.73
N VAL A 597 13.76 24.41 1.80
CA VAL A 597 14.32 23.42 0.89
C VAL A 597 13.61 23.46 -0.47
N MET A 598 14.20 22.83 -1.49
CA MET A 598 13.62 22.75 -2.83
C MET A 598 12.37 21.83 -2.83
N LYS A 599 11.20 22.42 -3.17
CA LYS A 599 9.90 21.73 -3.11
C LYS A 599 9.88 20.47 -3.97
N ALA A 600 10.33 20.54 -5.21
CA ALA A 600 10.30 19.40 -6.13
C ALA A 600 11.06 18.18 -5.57
N LYS A 601 12.25 18.39 -4.98
CA LYS A 601 13.01 17.28 -4.39
C LYS A 601 12.35 16.70 -3.15
N CYS A 602 11.73 17.56 -2.33
CA CYS A 602 10.97 17.11 -1.17
C CYS A 602 9.73 16.31 -1.58
N GLU A 603 9.05 16.72 -2.66
CA GLU A 603 7.89 16.02 -3.23
C GLU A 603 8.26 14.64 -3.75
N GLU A 604 9.35 14.52 -4.53
CA GLU A 604 9.86 13.21 -4.98
C GLU A 604 10.09 12.25 -3.78
N ASN A 605 10.63 12.77 -2.68
CA ASN A 605 10.84 11.97 -1.48
C ASN A 605 9.50 11.56 -0.82
N CYS A 606 8.49 12.43 -0.82
CA CYS A 606 7.15 12.13 -0.33
C CYS A 606 6.46 11.05 -1.16
N GLU A 607 6.56 11.14 -2.48
CA GLU A 607 6.03 10.14 -3.41
C GLU A 607 6.68 8.77 -3.18
N HIS A 608 8.02 8.73 -3.05
CA HIS A 608 8.76 7.53 -2.74
C HIS A 608 8.29 6.90 -1.42
N CYS A 609 8.19 7.69 -0.34
CA CYS A 609 7.75 7.20 0.96
C CYS A 609 6.31 6.67 0.92
N SER A 610 5.40 7.35 0.22
CA SER A 610 4.01 6.90 0.05
C SER A 610 3.93 5.58 -0.73
N HIS A 611 4.77 5.43 -1.74
CA HIS A 611 4.84 4.19 -2.52
C HIS A 611 5.36 3.03 -1.68
N MET A 612 6.46 3.23 -0.94
CA MET A 612 7.05 2.19 -0.08
C MET A 612 6.11 1.78 1.05
N GLU A 613 5.37 2.71 1.66
CA GLU A 613 4.33 2.42 2.64
C GLU A 613 3.24 1.50 2.05
N GLN A 614 2.81 1.76 0.82
CA GLN A 614 1.82 0.90 0.15
C GLN A 614 2.35 -0.50 -0.14
N LEU A 615 3.62 -0.63 -0.52
CA LEU A 615 4.25 -1.95 -0.72
C LEU A 615 4.40 -2.71 0.61
N ALA A 616 4.79 -2.02 1.68
CA ALA A 616 4.88 -2.59 3.02
C ALA A 616 3.51 -3.11 3.50
N GLU A 617 2.44 -2.31 3.33
CA GLU A 617 1.06 -2.72 3.65
C GLU A 617 0.61 -3.96 2.83
N GLN A 618 1.00 -4.04 1.56
CA GLN A 618 0.69 -5.21 0.74
C GLN A 618 1.44 -6.46 1.20
N ALA A 619 2.71 -6.34 1.57
CA ALA A 619 3.50 -7.44 2.11
C ALA A 619 2.96 -7.91 3.46
N GLU A 620 2.57 -7.00 4.36
CA GLU A 620 1.90 -7.33 5.62
C GLU A 620 0.62 -8.13 5.38
N ARG A 621 -0.27 -7.66 4.49
CA ARG A 621 -1.50 -8.38 4.12
C ARG A 621 -1.23 -9.75 3.51
N ALA A 622 -0.18 -9.86 2.68
CA ALA A 622 0.21 -11.13 2.08
C ALA A 622 0.70 -12.12 3.15
N SER A 623 1.47 -11.66 4.14
CA SER A 623 1.93 -12.50 5.25
C SER A 623 0.77 -12.98 6.14
N ILE A 624 -0.20 -12.10 6.44
CA ILE A 624 -1.43 -12.47 7.14
C ILE A 624 -2.19 -13.52 6.34
N LYS A 625 -2.36 -13.30 5.03
CA LYS A 625 -3.08 -14.26 4.18
C LYS A 625 -2.37 -15.60 4.09
N TYR A 626 -1.03 -15.60 4.01
CA TYR A 626 -0.25 -16.84 4.06
C TYR A 626 -0.52 -17.62 5.34
N LYS A 627 -0.46 -16.95 6.50
CA LYS A 627 -0.74 -17.57 7.81
C LYS A 627 -2.19 -18.02 7.97
N GLN A 628 -3.15 -17.30 7.40
CA GLN A 628 -4.55 -17.76 7.34
C GLN A 628 -4.70 -19.07 6.55
N VAL A 629 -4.04 -19.18 5.41
CA VAL A 629 -4.07 -20.40 4.58
C VAL A 629 -3.41 -21.56 5.32
N GLU A 630 -2.24 -21.33 5.95
CA GLU A 630 -1.54 -22.33 6.75
C GLU A 630 -2.40 -22.80 7.93
N TYR A 631 -3.00 -21.88 8.68
CA TYR A 631 -3.90 -22.17 9.79
C TYR A 631 -5.12 -23.01 9.37
N MET A 632 -5.70 -22.70 8.21
CA MET A 632 -6.85 -23.41 7.68
C MET A 632 -6.51 -24.76 7.06
N ALA A 633 -5.28 -24.96 6.57
CA ALA A 633 -4.83 -26.23 6.02
C ALA A 633 -4.93 -27.38 7.03
N ASP A 634 -4.63 -27.11 8.30
CA ASP A 634 -4.74 -28.09 9.39
C ASP A 634 -6.19 -28.37 9.81
N ARG A 635 -7.15 -27.58 9.33
CA ARG A 635 -8.57 -27.61 9.71
C ARG A 635 -9.50 -27.99 8.57
N MET A 636 -8.95 -28.63 7.55
CA MET A 636 -9.73 -29.11 6.41
C MET A 636 -10.82 -30.08 6.84
N GLY A 637 -12.03 -29.89 6.30
CA GLY A 637 -13.21 -30.69 6.59
C GLY A 637 -14.03 -30.22 7.81
N GLN A 638 -13.58 -29.19 8.52
CA GLN A 638 -14.38 -28.56 9.59
C GLN A 638 -15.45 -27.64 9.00
N VAL A 639 -16.53 -27.42 9.74
CA VAL A 639 -17.64 -26.54 9.36
C VAL A 639 -17.63 -25.29 10.21
N TYR A 640 -17.73 -24.14 9.60
CA TYR A 640 -17.66 -22.84 10.24
C TYR A 640 -18.84 -21.95 9.88
N ASP A 641 -19.27 -21.11 10.80
CA ASP A 641 -20.14 -19.98 10.50
C ASP A 641 -19.36 -18.89 9.76
N ALA A 642 -19.88 -18.40 8.65
CA ALA A 642 -19.22 -17.40 7.83
C ALA A 642 -20.17 -16.31 7.36
N VAL A 643 -19.63 -15.14 7.09
CA VAL A 643 -20.35 -13.99 6.55
C VAL A 643 -19.79 -13.67 5.15
N ILE A 644 -20.68 -13.34 4.20
CA ILE A 644 -20.27 -12.94 2.87
C ILE A 644 -19.53 -11.59 2.97
N SER A 645 -18.26 -11.57 2.56
CA SER A 645 -17.38 -10.39 2.53
C SER A 645 -17.29 -9.76 1.13
N GLY A 646 -17.65 -10.52 0.08
CA GLY A 646 -17.62 -10.01 -1.29
C GLY A 646 -18.32 -10.92 -2.27
N VAL A 647 -18.76 -10.35 -3.40
CA VAL A 647 -19.33 -11.08 -4.53
C VAL A 647 -18.67 -10.58 -5.80
N THR A 648 -18.15 -11.49 -6.60
CA THR A 648 -17.51 -11.22 -7.88
C THR A 648 -18.07 -12.13 -8.97
N GLU A 649 -17.68 -11.89 -10.20
CA GLU A 649 -18.02 -12.80 -11.32
C GLU A 649 -17.40 -14.21 -11.19
N TRP A 650 -16.39 -14.36 -10.31
CA TRP A 650 -15.65 -15.62 -10.09
C TRP A 650 -16.21 -16.45 -8.94
N GLY A 651 -16.97 -15.84 -8.03
CA GLY A 651 -17.51 -16.51 -6.86
C GLY A 651 -17.84 -15.56 -5.71
N ILE A 652 -18.23 -16.17 -4.61
CA ILE A 652 -18.58 -15.50 -3.37
C ILE A 652 -17.40 -15.60 -2.40
N TYR A 653 -16.96 -14.49 -1.86
CA TYR A 653 -16.00 -14.48 -0.76
C TYR A 653 -16.75 -14.58 0.56
N ALA A 654 -16.33 -15.51 1.41
CA ALA A 654 -16.89 -15.74 2.73
C ALA A 654 -15.79 -15.65 3.79
N GLU A 655 -16.03 -14.81 4.79
CA GLU A 655 -15.16 -14.64 5.95
C GLU A 655 -15.70 -15.43 7.13
N ILE A 656 -14.89 -16.29 7.72
CA ILE A 656 -15.23 -17.07 8.92
C ILE A 656 -15.35 -16.12 10.12
N VAL A 657 -16.44 -16.21 10.87
CA VAL A 657 -16.73 -15.30 11.99
C VAL A 657 -15.70 -15.45 13.10
N GLU A 658 -15.31 -16.67 13.40
CA GLU A 658 -14.46 -17.06 14.53
C GLU A 658 -13.00 -16.62 14.37
N ASN A 659 -12.44 -16.64 13.15
CA ASN A 659 -11.00 -16.44 12.93
C ASN A 659 -10.69 -15.45 11.80
N LYS A 660 -11.71 -14.85 11.18
CA LYS A 660 -11.58 -13.89 10.09
C LYS A 660 -10.81 -14.40 8.86
N CYS A 661 -10.64 -15.72 8.74
CA CYS A 661 -10.10 -16.30 7.52
C CYS A 661 -11.12 -16.18 6.39
N GLU A 662 -10.68 -15.65 5.26
CA GLU A 662 -11.53 -15.46 4.08
C GLU A 662 -11.19 -16.47 3.00
N GLY A 663 -12.20 -17.11 2.45
CA GLY A 663 -12.09 -18.01 1.31
C GLY A 663 -13.08 -17.67 0.19
N MET A 664 -12.74 -18.07 -1.04
CA MET A 664 -13.63 -17.94 -2.19
C MET A 664 -14.38 -19.25 -2.44
N ILE A 665 -15.69 -19.15 -2.59
CA ILE A 665 -16.60 -20.22 -3.02
C ILE A 665 -16.89 -19.94 -4.50
N PRO A 666 -16.41 -20.78 -5.44
CA PRO A 666 -16.57 -20.59 -6.89
C PRO A 666 -18.01 -20.59 -7.35
#